data_9841641cc6b945c07e34b482f5af200a
#
_entry.id   9841641cc6b945c07e34b482f5af200a
#
_cell.length_a   1.000
_cell.length_b   1.000
_cell.length_c   1.000
_cell.angle_alpha   90.00
_cell.angle_beta   90.00
_cell.angle_gamma   90.00
#
_symmetry.space_group_name_H-M   'P 1'
#
loop_
_entity.id
_entity.type
_entity.pdbx_description
1 polymer ?
#
loop_
_entity_poly.entity_id
_entity_poly.type
_entity_poly.pdbx_seq_one_letter_code
_entity_poly.pdbx_strand_id
1 'polypeptide(L)'
;MTLTTNKIEQLKAALDAGLIDQATFDTASTAINAQLSGGGAIAQGTGALAVGAGGVAIGGDNNGTINLGVLIEQGKQPGASQDDLRRAYLARILLQANHLPLFADDSTNAKVRLSSVYTALLTQRAETDAEYAHQASSPERSNRRLSVLDVLNSERKLVLLGGPGSGKSTFVNFAALSMAGELLEDKTLNLATLTAPLPKEDNNDDEDTQPQRWDHKALLPVQILLRDLASQLPPPGTQANAQTVCNYLQTQLEQAGLEEFTSHLKDEMLNNGALILLDGLDEVPEAHERREQIKQAIQDFAATYSRCRFLVTSRTYAYQRQDWKLDNFTEVQLLAFTTGQINRFVKAWYVHMVELLRLTESSARNRSEVLQRTVKRNERIRELAERPLLLTLIVQLQTEGGGTLPEKREELYDKAVEMLLNKWESMKVRDNSDGLREIEPSLTEWLNAGRDNIRKALNRLAFEAHRDQPQLTGTADIRQADLVNALLNASANRSEVKVGKLEEYLCNRAGILSAHGVGMYQFPHRSFQEYLAACHLTDDEFPDKLASLACRDADRWREVVLLAGAKSSRGSSLNAWALGETLCSTVAPDAPATAEYWGALLAGRVLVECANLAQVAPRDEEKLNRIRQWQINILRDNRLPASERALAGRTLATLDDPRDEVTNLADMQFCFMPAGPFVMGDDDSRDKNPQHEVDLSYPCFIGRYPVSVGQWREYLVSSDRSPEEERSLQGRDNDPVTHVSWFDAQGFCDYLTQAWQSQLPKGWIVSLPSEAEWEKAARGGKQLPETEDFVTLSGLASKVTKAGETQRSNPHPQRNYPWGERFDDDKANVQSAIGETSALGAYPSGISPYGCEEMSGNVWEWTRSLWGKGLWKSEFVYPYDPNDLERENLGAGNDVMRVVRGGAWDYHRVSARCACRCGNPPDLRFNYVGFRLVLRSSHVLPLLLLVMLFYFRA
;
A
#
# COMPACT_ATOMS: atom_id res chain seq x y z
N MET A 1 49.35 26.77 -18.91
CA MET A 1 49.70 26.78 -20.34
C MET A 1 50.49 25.55 -20.79
N THR A 2 51.52 25.12 -20.12
CA THR A 2 52.40 24.01 -20.55
C THR A 2 51.72 22.60 -20.60
N LEU A 3 50.79 22.29 -19.74
CA LEU A 3 50.10 20.98 -19.70
C LEU A 3 49.06 20.83 -20.83
N THR A 4 48.44 21.91 -21.26
CA THR A 4 47.36 21.93 -22.27
C THR A 4 47.91 21.91 -23.69
N THR A 5 49.04 22.58 -23.90
CA THR A 5 49.81 22.53 -25.18
C THR A 5 50.27 21.10 -25.44
N ASN A 6 50.70 20.38 -24.40
CA ASN A 6 51.17 19.01 -24.47
C ASN A 6 49.99 18.02 -24.81
N LYS A 7 48.73 18.29 -24.37
CA LYS A 7 47.58 17.49 -24.73
C LYS A 7 47.13 17.68 -26.17
N ILE A 8 47.20 18.88 -26.72
CA ILE A 8 46.89 19.15 -28.14
C ILE A 8 47.93 18.54 -29.05
N GLU A 9 49.22 18.57 -28.66
CA GLU A 9 50.30 17.90 -29.40
C GLU A 9 50.14 16.37 -29.38
N GLN A 10 49.70 15.78 -28.25
CA GLN A 10 49.39 14.35 -28.15
C GLN A 10 48.22 13.94 -29.03
N LEU A 11 47.17 14.76 -29.09
CA LEU A 11 46.02 14.53 -29.98
C LEU A 11 46.43 14.66 -31.44
N LYS A 12 47.32 15.60 -31.79
CA LYS A 12 47.85 15.76 -33.13
C LYS A 12 48.71 14.57 -33.55
N ALA A 13 49.54 14.06 -32.65
CA ALA A 13 50.32 12.86 -32.87
C ALA A 13 49.43 11.60 -33.08
N ALA A 14 48.31 11.52 -32.36
CA ALA A 14 47.32 10.45 -32.52
C ALA A 14 46.57 10.54 -33.87
N LEU A 15 46.28 11.75 -34.35
CA LEU A 15 45.70 11.97 -35.68
C LEU A 15 46.72 11.61 -36.78
N ASP A 16 47.96 12.09 -36.67
CA ASP A 16 49.02 11.80 -37.63
C ASP A 16 49.37 10.28 -37.69
N ALA A 17 49.17 9.57 -36.57
CA ALA A 17 49.29 8.12 -36.46
C ALA A 17 48.07 7.34 -36.97
N GLY A 18 46.97 8.02 -37.38
CA GLY A 18 45.75 7.38 -37.83
C GLY A 18 44.95 6.69 -36.73
N LEU A 19 45.23 6.99 -35.49
CA LEU A 19 44.52 6.43 -34.31
C LEU A 19 43.19 7.12 -34.02
N ILE A 20 43.00 8.35 -34.48
CA ILE A 20 41.77 9.12 -34.43
C ILE A 20 41.53 9.79 -35.80
N ASP A 21 40.26 10.08 -36.13
CA ASP A 21 39.91 10.81 -37.33
C ASP A 21 39.95 12.35 -37.12
N GLN A 22 39.90 13.13 -38.19
CA GLN A 22 39.97 14.60 -38.19
C GLN A 22 38.81 15.19 -37.36
N ALA A 23 37.61 14.60 -37.43
CA ALA A 23 36.44 15.09 -36.67
C ALA A 23 36.61 14.91 -35.16
N THR A 24 37.20 13.80 -34.72
CA THR A 24 37.53 13.52 -33.32
C THR A 24 38.62 14.47 -32.80
N PHE A 25 39.64 14.73 -33.61
CA PHE A 25 40.71 15.72 -33.30
C PHE A 25 40.17 17.14 -33.16
N ASP A 26 39.34 17.58 -34.10
CA ASP A 26 38.77 18.92 -34.10
C ASP A 26 37.84 19.12 -32.88
N THR A 27 37.03 18.11 -32.53
CA THR A 27 36.17 18.11 -31.36
C THR A 27 36.96 18.21 -30.04
N ALA A 28 37.98 17.36 -29.87
CA ALA A 28 38.80 17.32 -28.67
C ALA A 28 39.70 18.57 -28.54
N SER A 29 40.25 19.08 -29.64
CA SER A 29 41.08 20.28 -29.68
C SER A 29 40.27 21.53 -29.34
N THR A 30 39.00 21.59 -29.83
CA THR A 30 38.09 22.71 -29.51
C THR A 30 37.67 22.67 -28.07
N ALA A 31 37.40 21.50 -27.48
CA ALA A 31 37.05 21.34 -26.06
C ALA A 31 38.23 21.78 -25.13
N ILE A 32 39.49 21.47 -25.52
CA ILE A 32 40.67 21.88 -24.76
C ILE A 32 40.89 23.40 -24.86
N ASN A 33 40.68 24.00 -26.03
CA ASN A 33 40.80 25.45 -26.19
C ASN A 33 39.69 26.23 -25.47
N ALA A 34 38.50 25.65 -25.35
CA ALA A 34 37.39 26.22 -24.61
C ALA A 34 37.64 26.26 -23.10
N GLN A 35 38.35 25.29 -22.53
CA GLN A 35 38.80 25.30 -21.12
C GLN A 35 39.82 26.43 -20.80
N LEU A 36 40.47 26.97 -21.82
CA LEU A 36 41.48 28.05 -21.65
C LEU A 36 40.88 29.46 -21.62
N SER A 37 39.66 29.67 -22.10
CA SER A 37 39.05 30.99 -22.25
C SER A 37 38.15 31.47 -21.13
N GLY A 38 38.12 30.78 -20.01
CA GLY A 38 37.58 31.26 -18.72
C GLY A 38 36.05 31.45 -18.66
N GLY A 39 35.37 30.68 -17.81
CA GLY A 39 34.09 31.07 -17.21
C GLY A 39 32.78 30.82 -17.99
N GLY A 40 32.84 30.41 -19.26
CA GLY A 40 31.65 30.12 -20.06
C GLY A 40 31.47 28.61 -20.32
N ALA A 41 30.27 28.10 -20.25
CA ALA A 41 29.95 26.74 -20.64
C ALA A 41 29.82 26.66 -22.18
N ILE A 42 30.46 25.66 -22.80
CA ILE A 42 30.35 25.42 -24.25
C ILE A 42 29.78 24.03 -24.50
N ALA A 43 28.69 23.99 -25.26
CA ALA A 43 28.09 22.76 -25.75
C ALA A 43 28.25 22.64 -27.26
N GLN A 44 28.68 21.48 -27.76
CA GLN A 44 28.83 21.21 -29.19
C GLN A 44 28.23 19.85 -29.56
N GLY A 45 27.42 19.82 -30.58
CA GLY A 45 26.77 18.63 -31.16
C GLY A 45 25.25 18.66 -31.02
N THR A 46 24.57 17.86 -31.83
CA THR A 46 23.09 17.72 -31.78
C THR A 46 22.66 17.16 -30.38
N GLY A 47 22.02 17.98 -29.54
CA GLY A 47 21.63 17.61 -28.18
C GLY A 47 22.62 18.00 -27.08
N ALA A 48 23.71 18.71 -27.38
CA ALA A 48 24.67 19.14 -26.36
C ALA A 48 24.16 20.32 -25.54
N LEU A 49 24.30 20.24 -24.22
CA LEU A 49 23.88 21.25 -23.24
C LEU A 49 25.11 21.87 -22.55
N ALA A 50 25.19 23.20 -22.54
CA ALA A 50 26.19 23.93 -21.77
C ALA A 50 25.51 24.70 -20.62
N VAL A 51 25.97 24.48 -19.40
CA VAL A 51 25.46 25.17 -18.20
C VAL A 51 26.61 25.86 -17.49
N GLY A 52 26.54 27.20 -17.37
CA GLY A 52 27.46 27.99 -16.55
C GLY A 52 27.16 27.80 -15.05
N ALA A 53 28.04 28.32 -14.20
CA ALA A 53 27.90 28.25 -12.73
C ALA A 53 26.53 28.84 -12.29
N GLY A 54 25.66 28.01 -11.70
CA GLY A 54 24.32 28.41 -11.25
C GLY A 54 23.15 28.10 -12.20
N GLY A 55 23.40 27.55 -13.39
CA GLY A 55 22.34 27.14 -14.32
C GLY A 55 21.95 25.67 -14.15
N VAL A 56 20.65 25.35 -14.32
CA VAL A 56 20.13 24.00 -14.44
C VAL A 56 19.81 23.72 -15.91
N ALA A 57 20.40 22.66 -16.46
CA ALA A 57 20.06 22.23 -17.81
C ALA A 57 18.79 21.37 -17.78
N ILE A 58 17.72 21.82 -18.41
CA ILE A 58 16.51 21.04 -18.69
C ILE A 58 16.64 20.54 -20.13
N GLY A 59 16.83 19.23 -20.30
CA GLY A 59 17.12 18.65 -21.62
C GLY A 59 15.93 18.72 -22.57
N GLY A 60 16.14 19.25 -23.75
CA GLY A 60 15.25 19.30 -24.90
C GLY A 60 15.89 20.04 -26.06
N ASP A 61 15.43 19.82 -27.28
CA ASP A 61 15.99 20.42 -28.52
C ASP A 61 16.17 21.94 -28.38
N ASN A 62 17.26 22.44 -29.01
CA ASN A 62 17.93 23.74 -28.90
C ASN A 62 17.09 25.04 -29.03
N ASN A 63 15.89 25.13 -28.47
CA ASN A 63 15.06 26.35 -28.51
C ASN A 63 14.34 26.64 -27.18
N GLY A 64 15.06 26.91 -26.11
CA GLY A 64 14.45 27.42 -24.86
C GLY A 64 14.98 26.82 -23.55
N THR A 65 16.28 26.92 -23.29
CA THR A 65 16.81 26.62 -21.97
C THR A 65 16.54 27.79 -21.03
N ILE A 66 15.65 27.61 -20.04
CA ILE A 66 15.40 28.59 -18.99
C ILE A 66 16.60 28.58 -18.03
N ASN A 67 17.29 29.71 -17.92
CA ASN A 67 18.35 29.86 -16.93
C ASN A 67 17.75 30.24 -15.56
N LEU A 68 17.47 29.23 -14.74
CA LEU A 68 16.80 29.40 -13.44
C LEU A 68 17.61 30.28 -12.47
N GLY A 69 18.94 30.22 -12.53
CA GLY A 69 19.81 31.06 -11.72
C GLY A 69 19.66 32.55 -12.06
N VAL A 70 19.57 32.90 -13.35
CA VAL A 70 19.35 34.28 -13.79
C VAL A 70 17.98 34.78 -13.32
N LEU A 71 16.93 33.98 -13.43
CA LEU A 71 15.58 34.38 -12.97
C LEU A 71 15.54 34.64 -11.47
N ILE A 72 16.20 33.80 -10.66
CA ILE A 72 16.28 33.98 -9.19
C ILE A 72 17.04 35.28 -8.86
N GLU A 73 18.15 35.54 -9.50
CA GLU A 73 18.93 36.78 -9.25
C GLU A 73 18.20 38.04 -9.73
N GLN A 74 17.46 37.98 -10.82
CA GLN A 74 16.61 39.08 -11.26
C GLN A 74 15.55 39.45 -10.22
N GLY A 75 14.85 38.42 -9.64
CA GLY A 75 13.86 38.65 -8.61
C GLY A 75 14.42 39.19 -7.27
N LYS A 76 15.70 39.01 -7.01
CA LYS A 76 16.38 39.57 -5.81
C LYS A 76 16.86 41.01 -5.98
N GLN A 77 16.78 41.58 -7.16
CA GLN A 77 17.22 42.97 -7.40
C GLN A 77 16.24 43.96 -6.70
N PRO A 78 16.71 45.00 -6.06
CA PRO A 78 15.86 46.03 -5.49
C PRO A 78 14.95 46.65 -6.57
N GLY A 79 13.64 46.66 -6.32
CA GLY A 79 12.64 47.17 -7.27
C GLY A 79 12.30 46.24 -8.42
N ALA A 80 12.53 44.90 -8.27
CA ALA A 80 12.14 43.91 -9.24
C ALA A 80 10.62 44.01 -9.54
N SER A 81 10.25 43.79 -10.81
CA SER A 81 8.84 43.81 -11.21
C SER A 81 8.08 42.63 -10.59
N GLN A 82 6.77 42.74 -10.48
CA GLN A 82 5.90 41.65 -10.01
C GLN A 82 6.12 40.37 -10.81
N ASP A 83 6.33 40.46 -12.12
CA ASP A 83 6.60 39.33 -12.98
C ASP A 83 7.99 38.71 -12.69
N ASP A 84 9.01 39.53 -12.48
CA ASP A 84 10.36 39.04 -12.10
C ASP A 84 10.35 38.29 -10.77
N LEU A 85 9.66 38.83 -9.75
CA LEU A 85 9.47 38.18 -8.45
C LEU A 85 8.73 36.84 -8.58
N ARG A 86 7.66 36.81 -9.37
CA ARG A 86 6.87 35.58 -9.65
C ARG A 86 7.72 34.54 -10.38
N ARG A 87 8.46 34.94 -11.41
CA ARG A 87 9.36 34.03 -12.14
C ARG A 87 10.50 33.51 -11.26
N ALA A 88 11.07 34.33 -10.41
CA ALA A 88 12.09 33.91 -9.45
C ALA A 88 11.56 32.88 -8.43
N TYR A 89 10.34 33.08 -7.93
CA TYR A 89 9.66 32.14 -7.05
C TYR A 89 9.45 30.77 -7.74
N LEU A 90 8.94 30.78 -8.97
CA LEU A 90 8.71 29.57 -9.76
C LEU A 90 10.02 28.84 -10.11
N ALA A 91 11.08 29.58 -10.47
CA ALA A 91 12.41 29.05 -10.74
C ALA A 91 13.02 28.36 -9.52
N ARG A 92 12.77 28.90 -8.31
CA ARG A 92 13.19 28.28 -7.06
C ARG A 92 12.48 26.94 -6.82
N ILE A 93 11.18 26.85 -7.09
CA ILE A 93 10.43 25.59 -7.01
C ILE A 93 11.03 24.54 -7.95
N LEU A 94 11.33 24.91 -9.20
CA LEU A 94 11.94 24.01 -10.17
C LEU A 94 13.31 23.48 -9.68
N LEU A 95 14.10 24.32 -9.05
CA LEU A 95 15.40 23.92 -8.49
C LEU A 95 15.26 22.97 -7.29
N GLN A 96 14.30 23.22 -6.42
CA GLN A 96 14.13 22.46 -5.18
C GLN A 96 13.39 21.14 -5.38
N ALA A 97 12.36 21.11 -6.22
CA ALA A 97 11.49 19.97 -6.38
C ALA A 97 12.01 18.87 -7.33
N ASN A 98 12.94 19.20 -8.27
CA ASN A 98 13.36 18.26 -9.32
C ASN A 98 14.51 17.31 -8.92
N HIS A 99 14.59 16.94 -7.64
CA HIS A 99 15.61 16.01 -7.17
C HIS A 99 14.97 14.83 -6.42
N LEU A 100 15.51 13.63 -6.64
CA LEU A 100 15.29 12.50 -5.76
C LEU A 100 16.33 12.59 -4.61
N PRO A 101 15.90 12.88 -3.36
CA PRO A 101 16.83 13.21 -2.27
C PRO A 101 17.85 12.11 -1.94
N LEU A 102 17.48 10.83 -2.15
CA LEU A 102 18.29 9.67 -1.78
C LEU A 102 19.54 9.46 -2.66
N PHE A 103 19.65 10.12 -3.83
CA PHE A 103 20.58 9.71 -4.88
C PHE A 103 21.39 10.85 -5.52
N ALA A 104 21.63 11.91 -4.77
CA ALA A 104 22.53 12.95 -5.21
C ALA A 104 23.99 12.41 -5.22
N ASP A 105 24.49 12.06 -6.38
CA ASP A 105 25.91 11.70 -6.57
C ASP A 105 26.76 12.96 -6.68
N ASP A 106 27.53 13.25 -5.63
CA ASP A 106 28.41 14.43 -5.59
C ASP A 106 29.62 14.33 -6.54
N SER A 107 29.98 13.11 -6.99
CA SER A 107 31.19 12.90 -7.79
C SER A 107 31.05 13.30 -9.27
N THR A 108 29.81 13.39 -9.80
CA THR A 108 29.56 13.65 -11.22
C THR A 108 28.67 14.85 -11.51
N ASN A 109 28.17 15.58 -10.50
CA ASN A 109 27.16 16.66 -10.62
C ASN A 109 25.86 16.25 -11.33
N ALA A 110 25.67 14.96 -11.63
CA ALA A 110 24.52 14.44 -12.35
C ALA A 110 23.51 13.83 -11.37
N LYS A 111 22.57 14.62 -10.90
CA LYS A 111 21.48 14.19 -10.02
C LYS A 111 20.37 13.51 -10.83
N VAL A 112 19.82 12.41 -10.32
CA VAL A 112 18.64 11.79 -10.93
C VAL A 112 17.46 12.75 -10.81
N ARG A 113 16.88 13.12 -11.98
CA ARG A 113 15.78 14.08 -12.06
C ARG A 113 14.46 13.37 -11.80
N LEU A 114 13.65 13.92 -10.89
CA LEU A 114 12.30 13.44 -10.62
C LEU A 114 11.46 13.41 -11.89
N SER A 115 11.53 14.45 -12.70
CA SER A 115 10.80 14.57 -13.97
C SER A 115 11.06 13.44 -14.97
N SER A 116 12.27 12.87 -14.97
CA SER A 116 12.63 11.78 -15.89
C SER A 116 12.10 10.41 -15.46
N VAL A 117 11.83 10.19 -14.16
CA VAL A 117 11.51 8.86 -13.63
C VAL A 117 10.12 8.78 -12.98
N TYR A 118 9.40 9.90 -12.85
CA TYR A 118 8.11 9.91 -12.20
C TYR A 118 7.10 8.98 -12.88
N THR A 119 6.34 8.27 -12.05
CA THR A 119 5.24 7.40 -12.46
C THR A 119 3.99 7.80 -11.69
N ALA A 120 2.88 8.03 -12.41
CA ALA A 120 1.62 8.47 -11.83
C ALA A 120 1.08 7.47 -10.79
N LEU A 121 0.57 7.99 -9.68
CA LEU A 121 0.08 7.22 -8.53
C LEU A 121 -1.43 6.97 -8.64
N LEU A 122 -1.86 5.77 -8.27
CA LEU A 122 -3.26 5.37 -8.20
C LEU A 122 -3.79 5.48 -6.78
N THR A 123 -5.09 5.77 -6.66
CA THR A 123 -5.80 5.91 -5.39
C THR A 123 -7.08 5.11 -5.38
N GLN A 124 -7.56 4.86 -4.16
CA GLN A 124 -8.89 4.35 -3.86
C GLN A 124 -9.60 5.35 -2.95
N ARG A 125 -10.85 5.67 -3.28
CA ARG A 125 -11.69 6.58 -2.48
C ARG A 125 -12.50 5.77 -1.48
N ALA A 126 -12.61 6.27 -0.24
CA ALA A 126 -13.62 5.80 0.70
C ALA A 126 -14.96 6.47 0.34
N GLU A 127 -15.93 5.70 -0.16
CA GLU A 127 -17.26 6.22 -0.52
C GLU A 127 -18.12 6.46 0.73
N THR A 128 -18.96 7.50 0.71
CA THR A 128 -19.90 7.80 1.79
C THR A 128 -21.21 7.02 1.60
N ASP A 129 -21.88 6.66 2.72
CA ASP A 129 -23.15 5.90 2.73
C ASP A 129 -24.24 6.49 1.82
N ALA A 130 -24.30 7.82 1.70
CA ALA A 130 -25.29 8.53 0.90
C ALA A 130 -25.02 8.43 -0.62
N GLU A 131 -23.76 8.45 -1.04
CA GLU A 131 -23.37 8.31 -2.45
C GLU A 131 -23.63 6.90 -2.95
N TYR A 132 -23.37 5.90 -2.11
CA TYR A 132 -23.59 4.50 -2.44
C TYR A 132 -25.06 4.13 -2.56
N ALA A 133 -25.92 4.68 -1.70
CA ALA A 133 -27.37 4.46 -1.77
C ALA A 133 -28.00 4.97 -3.08
N HIS A 134 -27.41 5.99 -3.71
CA HIS A 134 -27.83 6.51 -5.01
C HIS A 134 -27.21 5.76 -6.22
N GLN A 135 -26.08 5.06 -6.03
CA GLN A 135 -25.27 4.46 -7.10
C GLN A 135 -25.28 2.92 -7.12
N ALA A 136 -25.95 2.27 -6.17
CA ALA A 136 -25.96 0.80 -5.98
C ALA A 136 -26.45 -0.04 -7.18
N SER A 137 -26.75 0.60 -8.30
CA SER A 137 -27.24 -0.01 -9.51
C SER A 137 -26.21 -0.16 -10.65
N SER A 138 -24.90 0.09 -10.42
CA SER A 138 -23.88 -0.05 -11.48
C SER A 138 -22.66 -0.84 -10.99
N PRO A 139 -22.53 -2.14 -11.30
CA PRO A 139 -21.35 -2.94 -10.90
C PRO A 139 -20.02 -2.46 -11.51
N GLU A 140 -20.04 -1.75 -12.63
CA GLU A 140 -18.82 -1.29 -13.31
C GLU A 140 -18.18 -0.02 -12.71
N ARG A 141 -18.84 0.69 -11.78
CA ARG A 141 -18.34 1.97 -11.25
C ARG A 141 -17.71 1.90 -9.86
N SER A 142 -17.96 0.85 -9.09
CA SER A 142 -17.49 0.76 -7.70
C SER A 142 -15.98 0.53 -7.53
N ASN A 143 -15.24 0.18 -8.59
CA ASN A 143 -13.81 -0.15 -8.51
C ASN A 143 -12.95 0.64 -9.49
N ARG A 144 -13.34 1.85 -9.87
CA ARG A 144 -12.52 2.69 -10.75
C ARG A 144 -11.33 3.23 -9.96
N ARG A 145 -10.17 2.62 -10.13
CA ARG A 145 -8.90 3.18 -9.67
C ARG A 145 -8.69 4.53 -10.34
N LEU A 146 -8.67 5.59 -9.55
CA LEU A 146 -8.47 6.96 -10.02
C LEU A 146 -7.01 7.36 -9.77
N SER A 147 -6.43 8.15 -10.65
CA SER A 147 -5.14 8.76 -10.31
C SER A 147 -5.31 9.82 -9.22
N VAL A 148 -4.24 10.10 -8.47
CA VAL A 148 -4.23 11.22 -7.51
C VAL A 148 -4.62 12.52 -8.21
N LEU A 149 -4.19 12.70 -9.47
CA LEU A 149 -4.50 13.90 -10.25
C LEU A 149 -5.99 14.00 -10.58
N ASP A 150 -6.66 12.91 -11.00
CA ASP A 150 -8.09 12.89 -11.29
C ASP A 150 -8.92 13.27 -10.05
N VAL A 151 -8.54 12.76 -8.88
CA VAL A 151 -9.20 13.11 -7.62
C VAL A 151 -8.92 14.59 -7.27
N LEU A 152 -7.67 15.03 -7.37
CA LEU A 152 -7.31 16.43 -7.14
C LEU A 152 -7.99 17.37 -8.13
N ASN A 153 -8.34 16.91 -9.35
CA ASN A 153 -9.12 17.65 -10.34
C ASN A 153 -10.58 17.84 -9.90
N SER A 154 -11.20 16.82 -9.33
CA SER A 154 -12.60 16.87 -8.88
C SER A 154 -12.76 17.54 -7.52
N GLU A 155 -11.88 17.25 -6.57
CA GLU A 155 -11.97 17.69 -5.18
C GLU A 155 -11.05 18.88 -4.89
N ARG A 156 -11.62 19.94 -4.27
CA ARG A 156 -10.83 21.13 -3.88
C ARG A 156 -9.97 20.91 -2.64
N LYS A 157 -10.40 20.05 -1.75
CA LYS A 157 -9.75 19.78 -0.46
C LYS A 157 -9.53 18.27 -0.34
N LEU A 158 -8.29 17.83 -0.43
CA LEU A 158 -7.92 16.43 -0.52
C LEU A 158 -6.89 16.07 0.56
N VAL A 159 -7.11 14.96 1.26
CA VAL A 159 -6.11 14.29 2.10
C VAL A 159 -5.64 13.02 1.39
N LEU A 160 -4.36 12.98 1.08
CA LEU A 160 -3.70 11.85 0.44
C LEU A 160 -3.03 10.96 1.49
N LEU A 161 -3.61 9.80 1.72
CA LEU A 161 -3.14 8.82 2.69
C LEU A 161 -2.24 7.77 2.04
N GLY A 162 -1.21 7.31 2.76
CA GLY A 162 -0.37 6.24 2.25
C GLY A 162 0.75 5.86 3.21
N GLY A 163 1.25 4.62 3.11
CA GLY A 163 2.34 4.10 3.92
C GLY A 163 3.67 4.84 3.71
N PRO A 164 4.69 4.54 4.52
CA PRO A 164 6.05 5.04 4.32
C PRO A 164 6.58 4.64 2.94
N GLY A 165 7.24 5.57 2.24
CA GLY A 165 7.82 5.29 0.91
C GLY A 165 6.82 5.08 -0.23
N SER A 166 5.52 5.38 -0.04
CA SER A 166 4.47 5.23 -1.05
C SER A 166 4.47 6.31 -2.14
N GLY A 167 5.30 7.34 -2.03
CA GLY A 167 5.45 8.38 -3.06
C GLY A 167 4.64 9.66 -2.84
N LYS A 168 4.02 9.88 -1.66
CA LYS A 168 3.24 11.10 -1.34
C LYS A 168 3.99 12.39 -1.62
N SER A 169 5.13 12.59 -0.98
CA SER A 169 5.99 13.78 -1.17
C SER A 169 6.55 13.85 -2.60
N THR A 170 6.75 12.69 -3.25
CA THR A 170 7.15 12.61 -4.65
C THR A 170 6.06 13.19 -5.56
N PHE A 171 4.79 12.88 -5.32
CA PHE A 171 3.67 13.48 -6.05
C PHE A 171 3.55 14.99 -5.79
N VAL A 172 3.66 15.41 -4.53
CA VAL A 172 3.66 16.84 -4.15
C VAL A 172 4.72 17.61 -4.93
N ASN A 173 5.96 17.11 -4.95
CA ASN A 173 7.06 17.74 -5.68
C ASN A 173 6.83 17.72 -7.20
N PHE A 174 6.32 16.62 -7.75
CA PHE A 174 6.07 16.52 -9.19
C PHE A 174 4.92 17.44 -9.65
N ALA A 175 3.86 17.55 -8.86
CA ALA A 175 2.76 18.48 -9.14
C ALA A 175 3.25 19.94 -9.09
N ALA A 176 4.02 20.30 -8.06
CA ALA A 176 4.61 21.63 -7.95
C ALA A 176 5.54 21.96 -9.13
N LEU A 177 6.38 20.99 -9.50
CA LEU A 177 7.33 21.08 -10.61
C LEU A 177 6.63 21.32 -11.95
N SER A 178 5.60 20.51 -12.25
CA SER A 178 4.85 20.62 -13.53
C SER A 178 4.04 21.90 -13.63
N MET A 179 3.44 22.35 -12.52
CA MET A 179 2.72 23.63 -12.48
C MET A 179 3.66 24.81 -12.65
N ALA A 180 4.80 24.79 -11.95
CA ALA A 180 5.80 25.85 -12.06
C ALA A 180 6.42 25.90 -13.46
N GLY A 181 6.68 24.77 -14.08
CA GLY A 181 7.22 24.69 -15.43
C GLY A 181 6.24 25.22 -16.47
N GLU A 182 4.95 24.85 -16.39
CA GLU A 182 3.91 25.40 -17.29
C GLU A 182 3.83 26.94 -17.18
N LEU A 183 3.86 27.45 -15.93
CA LEU A 183 3.81 28.92 -15.69
C LEU A 183 5.07 29.65 -16.13
N LEU A 184 6.18 28.97 -16.32
CA LEU A 184 7.43 29.48 -16.91
C LEU A 184 7.58 29.17 -18.41
N GLU A 185 6.54 28.57 -19.02
CA GLU A 185 6.52 28.14 -20.43
C GLU A 185 7.62 27.10 -20.77
N ASP A 186 7.94 26.20 -19.82
CA ASP A 186 8.89 25.13 -20.04
C ASP A 186 8.30 24.06 -20.96
N LYS A 187 9.05 23.68 -22.00
CA LYS A 187 8.55 22.72 -23.00
C LYS A 187 8.55 21.27 -22.51
N THR A 188 9.30 20.97 -21.47
CA THR A 188 9.52 19.60 -20.96
C THR A 188 8.82 19.33 -19.65
N LEU A 189 8.69 20.35 -18.80
CA LEU A 189 8.03 20.30 -17.49
C LEU A 189 6.77 21.17 -17.53
N ASN A 190 5.63 20.58 -17.83
CA ASN A 190 4.38 21.30 -18.09
C ASN A 190 3.16 20.44 -17.71
N LEU A 191 1.98 20.95 -17.96
CA LEU A 191 0.74 20.23 -17.70
C LEU A 191 0.62 18.95 -18.54
N ALA A 192 1.15 18.90 -19.75
CA ALA A 192 1.12 17.68 -20.57
C ALA A 192 1.94 16.53 -19.90
N THR A 193 3.03 16.88 -19.24
CA THR A 193 3.83 15.92 -18.45
C THR A 193 3.07 15.44 -17.20
N LEU A 194 2.35 16.33 -16.53
CA LEU A 194 1.53 16.01 -15.36
C LEU A 194 0.35 15.10 -15.71
N THR A 195 -0.30 15.38 -16.86
CA THR A 195 -1.48 14.65 -17.34
C THR A 195 -1.15 13.44 -18.21
N ALA A 196 0.12 13.03 -18.27
CA ALA A 196 0.53 11.87 -19.06
C ALA A 196 -0.34 10.63 -18.72
N PRO A 197 -0.67 9.77 -19.71
CA PRO A 197 -1.52 8.61 -19.52
C PRO A 197 -1.02 7.67 -18.44
N LEU A 198 -1.94 7.02 -17.73
CA LEU A 198 -1.62 5.96 -16.77
C LEU A 198 -1.07 4.74 -17.52
N PRO A 199 -0.07 4.03 -16.97
CA PRO A 199 0.35 2.75 -17.52
C PRO A 199 -0.74 1.70 -17.30
N LYS A 200 -0.98 0.84 -18.31
CA LYS A 200 -1.94 -0.27 -18.23
C LYS A 200 -1.48 -1.34 -17.23
N GLU A 201 -2.44 -2.08 -16.68
CA GLU A 201 -2.18 -3.21 -15.77
C GLU A 201 -1.53 -4.38 -16.50
N ASP A 202 -1.99 -4.69 -17.72
CA ASP A 202 -1.45 -5.73 -18.59
C ASP A 202 -0.60 -5.12 -19.69
N ASN A 203 0.61 -5.63 -19.86
CA ASN A 203 1.66 -5.16 -20.80
C ASN A 203 1.28 -5.14 -22.30
N ASN A 204 0.03 -4.88 -22.68
CA ASN A 204 -0.37 -4.67 -24.06
C ASN A 204 -0.12 -3.22 -24.45
N ASP A 205 1.00 -2.97 -25.12
CA ASP A 205 1.47 -1.64 -25.56
C ASP A 205 0.57 -0.97 -26.64
N ASP A 206 -0.45 -1.66 -27.18
CA ASP A 206 -1.16 -1.28 -28.41
C ASP A 206 -2.49 -0.54 -28.28
N GLU A 207 -2.91 -0.11 -27.08
CA GLU A 207 -4.15 0.65 -26.96
C GLU A 207 -3.95 2.09 -26.45
N ASP A 208 -4.65 3.05 -27.07
CA ASP A 208 -4.70 4.47 -26.72
C ASP A 208 -5.08 4.66 -25.25
N THR A 209 -4.10 4.99 -24.42
CA THR A 209 -4.35 5.41 -23.04
C THR A 209 -4.70 6.90 -23.05
N GLN A 210 -5.89 7.25 -22.54
CA GLN A 210 -6.29 8.65 -22.45
C GLN A 210 -5.46 9.39 -21.38
N PRO A 211 -5.13 10.67 -21.61
CA PRO A 211 -4.49 11.51 -20.62
C PRO A 211 -5.30 11.58 -19.32
N GLN A 212 -4.61 11.74 -18.18
CA GLN A 212 -5.25 12.01 -16.89
C GLN A 212 -5.97 13.36 -16.97
N ARG A 213 -7.11 13.46 -16.31
CA ARG A 213 -7.97 14.64 -16.40
C ARG A 213 -7.47 15.78 -15.53
N TRP A 214 -7.30 16.96 -16.13
CA TRP A 214 -7.05 18.21 -15.44
C TRP A 214 -7.79 19.34 -16.17
N ASP A 215 -8.92 19.80 -15.60
CA ASP A 215 -9.82 20.77 -16.23
C ASP A 215 -9.43 22.23 -15.89
N HIS A 216 -8.33 22.41 -15.17
CA HIS A 216 -7.87 23.71 -14.71
C HIS A 216 -6.64 24.16 -15.50
N LYS A 217 -6.42 25.49 -15.51
CA LYS A 217 -5.12 26.04 -15.96
C LYS A 217 -4.03 25.68 -14.95
N ALA A 218 -2.77 25.98 -15.28
CA ALA A 218 -1.71 25.91 -14.32
C ALA A 218 -1.99 26.85 -13.13
N LEU A 219 -1.99 26.29 -11.93
CA LEU A 219 -2.17 27.03 -10.68
C LEU A 219 -0.80 27.34 -10.08
N LEU A 220 -0.67 28.48 -9.40
CA LEU A 220 0.55 28.79 -8.67
C LEU A 220 0.77 27.74 -7.56
N PRO A 221 1.86 26.95 -7.58
CA PRO A 221 2.12 25.98 -6.54
C PRO A 221 2.69 26.63 -5.28
N VAL A 222 2.11 26.30 -4.12
CA VAL A 222 2.58 26.78 -2.79
C VAL A 222 2.84 25.56 -1.94
N GLN A 223 4.10 25.27 -1.66
CA GLN A 223 4.53 24.14 -0.84
C GLN A 223 4.73 24.55 0.61
N ILE A 224 4.17 23.78 1.54
CA ILE A 224 4.25 23.96 2.99
C ILE A 224 4.64 22.63 3.63
N LEU A 225 5.80 22.57 4.24
CA LEU A 225 6.20 21.44 5.06
C LEU A 225 5.59 21.61 6.45
N LEU A 226 4.63 20.74 6.79
CA LEU A 226 3.84 20.90 8.02
C LEU A 226 4.66 20.78 9.30
N ARG A 227 5.74 20.03 9.26
CA ARG A 227 6.68 19.96 10.37
C ARG A 227 7.41 21.29 10.60
N ASP A 228 7.82 21.99 9.55
CA ASP A 228 8.50 23.27 9.66
C ASP A 228 7.51 24.35 10.12
N LEU A 229 6.28 24.31 9.61
CA LEU A 229 5.19 25.15 10.11
C LEU A 229 4.94 24.91 11.61
N ALA A 230 4.97 23.65 12.06
CA ALA A 230 4.78 23.31 13.48
C ALA A 230 5.84 23.91 14.40
N SER A 231 7.06 24.12 13.91
CA SER A 231 8.12 24.79 14.67
C SER A 231 7.87 26.29 14.92
N GLN A 232 7.00 26.92 14.11
CA GLN A 232 6.66 28.34 14.15
C GLN A 232 5.26 28.62 14.73
N LEU A 233 4.61 27.61 15.30
CA LEU A 233 3.31 27.77 15.95
C LEU A 233 3.40 28.65 17.21
N PRO A 234 2.32 29.38 17.53
CA PRO A 234 2.25 30.16 18.77
C PRO A 234 2.35 29.21 19.99
N PRO A 235 2.59 29.75 21.19
CA PRO A 235 2.66 28.96 22.42
C PRO A 235 1.43 28.08 22.62
N PRO A 236 1.55 26.90 23.27
CA PRO A 236 0.42 26.04 23.60
C PRO A 236 -0.71 26.81 24.29
N GLY A 237 -1.97 26.48 23.97
CA GLY A 237 -3.15 27.20 24.46
C GLY A 237 -3.50 28.48 23.68
N THR A 238 -2.70 28.88 22.70
CA THR A 238 -3.03 29.98 21.77
C THR A 238 -3.58 29.40 20.47
N GLN A 239 -4.66 29.96 19.95
CA GLN A 239 -5.21 29.49 18.66
C GLN A 239 -4.27 29.85 17.50
N ALA A 240 -3.99 28.87 16.66
CA ALA A 240 -3.35 29.06 15.37
C ALA A 240 -4.42 29.25 14.28
N ASN A 241 -4.17 30.11 13.31
CA ASN A 241 -5.14 30.49 12.26
C ASN A 241 -4.46 30.72 10.90
N ALA A 242 -5.21 31.19 9.90
CA ALA A 242 -4.68 31.50 8.57
C ALA A 242 -3.45 32.43 8.59
N GLN A 243 -3.43 33.39 9.51
CA GLN A 243 -2.28 34.31 9.63
C GLN A 243 -0.99 33.59 10.05
N THR A 244 -1.10 32.52 10.86
CA THR A 244 0.06 31.68 11.22
C THR A 244 0.71 31.07 9.99
N VAL A 245 -0.09 30.55 9.07
CA VAL A 245 0.40 30.01 7.80
C VAL A 245 0.98 31.11 6.91
N CYS A 246 0.34 32.27 6.85
CA CYS A 246 0.85 33.42 6.09
C CYS A 246 2.19 33.94 6.63
N ASN A 247 2.38 33.96 7.94
CA ASN A 247 3.66 34.34 8.56
C ASN A 247 4.77 33.35 8.22
N TYR A 248 4.44 32.05 8.24
CA TYR A 248 5.40 31.03 7.80
C TYR A 248 5.82 31.23 6.33
N LEU A 249 4.86 31.45 5.41
CA LEU A 249 5.16 31.72 4.00
C LEU A 249 6.00 32.99 3.82
N GLN A 250 5.71 34.04 4.58
CA GLN A 250 6.52 35.26 4.59
C GLN A 250 7.97 34.98 5.01
N THR A 251 8.17 34.28 6.13
CA THR A 251 9.52 33.90 6.60
C THR A 251 10.29 33.07 5.54
N GLN A 252 9.61 32.16 4.84
CA GLN A 252 10.22 31.38 3.75
C GLN A 252 10.64 32.26 2.56
N LEU A 253 9.84 33.25 2.22
CA LEU A 253 10.16 34.21 1.15
C LEU A 253 11.29 35.16 1.57
N GLU A 254 11.31 35.66 2.82
CA GLU A 254 12.40 36.46 3.38
C GLU A 254 13.74 35.72 3.34
N GLN A 255 13.75 34.44 3.77
CA GLN A 255 14.95 33.59 3.68
C GLN A 255 15.41 33.37 2.24
N ALA A 256 14.49 33.44 1.28
CA ALA A 256 14.77 33.35 -0.15
C ALA A 256 15.25 34.65 -0.79
N GLY A 257 15.19 35.79 -0.09
CA GLY A 257 15.41 37.11 -0.66
C GLY A 257 14.29 37.57 -1.60
N LEU A 258 13.07 37.07 -1.38
CA LEU A 258 11.87 37.36 -2.18
C LEU A 258 10.74 37.95 -1.32
N GLU A 259 11.09 38.72 -0.27
CA GLU A 259 10.13 39.27 0.71
C GLU A 259 9.03 40.13 0.05
N GLU A 260 9.39 40.89 -1.01
CA GLU A 260 8.46 41.72 -1.76
C GLU A 260 7.37 40.93 -2.48
N PHE A 261 7.58 39.63 -2.75
CA PHE A 261 6.57 38.74 -3.34
C PHE A 261 5.42 38.39 -2.39
N THR A 262 5.57 38.58 -1.09
CA THR A 262 4.60 38.14 -0.06
C THR A 262 3.20 38.71 -0.30
N SER A 263 3.10 40.02 -0.62
CA SER A 263 1.80 40.64 -0.90
C SER A 263 1.15 40.10 -2.17
N HIS A 264 1.95 39.92 -3.21
CA HIS A 264 1.49 39.38 -4.50
C HIS A 264 1.05 37.92 -4.37
N LEU A 265 1.76 37.12 -3.60
CA LEU A 265 1.37 35.71 -3.32
C LEU A 265 0.00 35.65 -2.64
N LYS A 266 -0.25 36.51 -1.64
CA LYS A 266 -1.55 36.59 -0.94
C LYS A 266 -2.67 37.02 -1.91
N ASP A 267 -2.42 38.01 -2.74
CA ASP A 267 -3.38 38.50 -3.71
C ASP A 267 -3.70 37.43 -4.79
N GLU A 268 -2.70 36.68 -5.25
CA GLU A 268 -2.90 35.59 -6.21
C GLU A 268 -3.71 34.45 -5.60
N MET A 269 -3.43 34.04 -4.35
CA MET A 269 -4.22 33.04 -3.63
C MET A 269 -5.69 33.46 -3.44
N LEU A 270 -5.94 34.74 -3.14
CA LEU A 270 -7.30 35.27 -2.92
C LEU A 270 -8.11 35.38 -4.23
N ASN A 271 -7.48 35.91 -5.28
CA ASN A 271 -8.18 36.35 -6.50
C ASN A 271 -8.21 35.26 -7.59
N ASN A 272 -7.08 34.60 -7.83
CA ASN A 272 -6.90 33.63 -8.90
C ASN A 272 -6.99 32.18 -8.41
N GLY A 273 -6.71 31.95 -7.12
CA GLY A 273 -6.51 30.62 -6.54
C GLY A 273 -5.11 30.07 -6.81
N ALA A 274 -4.69 29.14 -5.98
CA ALA A 274 -3.39 28.48 -6.03
C ALA A 274 -3.54 26.99 -5.72
N LEU A 275 -2.52 26.20 -6.00
CA LEU A 275 -2.39 24.81 -5.54
C LEU A 275 -1.56 24.77 -4.26
N ILE A 276 -2.24 24.59 -3.13
CA ILE A 276 -1.62 24.53 -1.80
C ILE A 276 -1.28 23.09 -1.49
N LEU A 277 0.01 22.82 -1.31
CA LEU A 277 0.59 21.50 -1.10
C LEU A 277 1.16 21.42 0.33
N LEU A 278 0.39 20.80 1.23
CA LEU A 278 0.72 20.63 2.65
C LEU A 278 1.26 19.23 2.88
N ASP A 279 2.58 19.11 2.99
CA ASP A 279 3.24 17.80 3.07
C ASP A 279 3.60 17.42 4.50
N GLY A 280 3.26 16.18 4.90
CA GLY A 280 3.69 15.56 6.14
C GLY A 280 2.88 15.92 7.38
N LEU A 281 1.55 15.79 7.35
CA LEU A 281 0.69 16.03 8.52
C LEU A 281 1.02 15.09 9.69
N ASP A 282 1.42 13.85 9.40
CA ASP A 282 1.88 12.86 10.38
C ASP A 282 3.23 13.21 11.03
N GLU A 283 3.99 14.12 10.44
CA GLU A 283 5.29 14.57 10.97
C GLU A 283 5.17 15.68 12.01
N VAL A 284 3.95 16.18 12.26
CA VAL A 284 3.68 17.19 13.30
C VAL A 284 3.74 16.54 14.68
N PRO A 285 4.57 17.05 15.62
CA PRO A 285 4.66 16.51 16.98
C PRO A 285 3.33 16.56 17.72
N GLU A 286 2.97 15.51 18.47
CA GLU A 286 1.75 15.46 19.31
C GLU A 286 1.88 16.30 20.60
N ALA A 287 3.13 16.56 21.02
CA ALA A 287 3.39 17.27 22.25
C ALA A 287 2.72 18.66 22.26
N HIS A 288 2.10 19.02 23.39
CA HIS A 288 1.59 20.37 23.66
C HIS A 288 0.50 20.88 22.71
N GLU A 289 -0.47 20.04 22.31
CA GLU A 289 -1.60 20.44 21.46
C GLU A 289 -1.21 20.94 20.05
N ARG A 290 0.04 20.69 19.60
CA ARG A 290 0.55 21.16 18.30
C ARG A 290 -0.27 20.68 17.13
N ARG A 291 -0.78 19.45 17.20
CA ARG A 291 -1.61 18.88 16.13
C ARG A 291 -2.94 19.58 15.99
N GLU A 292 -3.60 19.89 17.10
CA GLU A 292 -4.84 20.64 17.07
C GLU A 292 -4.63 22.07 16.54
N GLN A 293 -3.53 22.71 16.93
CA GLN A 293 -3.16 24.03 16.40
C GLN A 293 -2.93 23.98 14.87
N ILE A 294 -2.25 22.94 14.35
CA ILE A 294 -2.05 22.75 12.90
C ILE A 294 -3.39 22.49 12.19
N LYS A 295 -4.26 21.63 12.75
CA LYS A 295 -5.60 21.38 12.20
C LYS A 295 -6.38 22.70 12.07
N GLN A 296 -6.44 23.49 13.13
CA GLN A 296 -7.13 24.79 13.15
C GLN A 296 -6.53 25.76 12.12
N ALA A 297 -5.19 25.85 12.04
CA ALA A 297 -4.51 26.71 11.09
C ALA A 297 -4.80 26.31 9.63
N ILE A 298 -4.78 25.01 9.31
CA ILE A 298 -5.10 24.50 7.96
C ILE A 298 -6.57 24.77 7.61
N GLN A 299 -7.50 24.49 8.52
CA GLN A 299 -8.93 24.67 8.28
C GLN A 299 -9.28 26.14 8.06
N ASP A 300 -8.74 27.05 8.88
CA ASP A 300 -8.94 28.47 8.77
C ASP A 300 -8.28 29.04 7.50
N PHE A 301 -7.07 28.56 7.17
CA PHE A 301 -6.41 28.91 5.91
C PHE A 301 -7.20 28.45 4.68
N ALA A 302 -7.75 27.21 4.73
CA ALA A 302 -8.58 26.69 3.65
C ALA A 302 -9.98 27.37 3.54
N ALA A 303 -10.48 27.94 4.61
CA ALA A 303 -11.69 28.77 4.60
C ALA A 303 -11.40 30.16 4.04
N THR A 304 -10.30 30.79 4.46
CA THR A 304 -9.88 32.12 4.01
C THR A 304 -9.56 32.14 2.52
N TYR A 305 -8.81 31.17 2.03
CA TYR A 305 -8.38 31.07 0.62
C TYR A 305 -9.23 30.07 -0.15
N SER A 306 -10.54 30.22 -0.12
CA SER A 306 -11.53 29.28 -0.66
C SER A 306 -11.44 29.01 -2.17
N ARG A 307 -10.76 29.87 -2.95
CA ARG A 307 -10.48 29.67 -4.37
C ARG A 307 -9.34 28.70 -4.64
N CYS A 308 -8.48 28.45 -3.66
CA CYS A 308 -7.34 27.54 -3.76
C CYS A 308 -7.79 26.07 -3.74
N ARG A 309 -6.94 25.20 -4.30
CA ARG A 309 -7.02 23.75 -4.13
C ARG A 309 -5.99 23.31 -3.10
N PHE A 310 -6.41 22.38 -2.23
CA PHE A 310 -5.60 21.93 -1.11
C PHE A 310 -5.32 20.43 -1.24
N LEU A 311 -4.05 20.06 -1.15
CA LEU A 311 -3.60 18.70 -1.00
C LEU A 311 -2.81 18.58 0.31
N VAL A 312 -3.28 17.73 1.21
CA VAL A 312 -2.60 17.40 2.46
C VAL A 312 -2.12 15.97 2.39
N THR A 313 -0.88 15.70 2.74
CA THR A 313 -0.37 14.32 2.81
C THR A 313 -0.26 13.84 4.25
N SER A 314 -0.59 12.57 4.49
CA SER A 314 -0.43 11.92 5.79
C SER A 314 -0.25 10.42 5.65
N ARG A 315 0.26 9.77 6.71
CA ARG A 315 0.26 8.30 6.80
C ARG A 315 -1.12 7.81 7.21
N THR A 316 -1.55 6.70 6.58
CA THR A 316 -2.90 6.15 6.78
C THR A 316 -3.20 5.89 8.25
N TYR A 317 -2.34 5.13 8.94
CA TYR A 317 -2.60 4.76 10.33
C TYR A 317 -2.55 5.95 11.29
N ALA A 318 -1.69 6.95 11.02
CA ALA A 318 -1.58 8.14 11.85
C ALA A 318 -2.83 9.01 11.75
N TYR A 319 -3.42 9.09 10.57
CA TYR A 319 -4.62 9.87 10.30
C TYR A 319 -5.91 9.18 10.78
N GLN A 320 -6.03 7.86 10.59
CA GLN A 320 -7.24 7.11 10.92
C GLN A 320 -7.45 6.87 12.42
N ARG A 321 -6.37 6.77 13.21
CA ARG A 321 -6.45 6.52 14.67
C ARG A 321 -6.74 7.76 15.53
N GLN A 322 -6.98 8.94 14.93
CA GLN A 322 -6.97 10.19 15.68
C GLN A 322 -8.25 11.01 15.47
N ASP A 323 -8.75 11.62 16.55
CA ASP A 323 -9.92 12.51 16.54
C ASP A 323 -9.66 13.87 15.83
N TRP A 324 -8.48 14.07 15.26
CA TRP A 324 -8.05 15.31 14.61
C TRP A 324 -8.13 15.31 13.08
N LYS A 325 -9.04 14.56 12.50
CA LYS A 325 -9.33 14.58 11.07
C LYS A 325 -9.70 15.99 10.60
N LEU A 326 -9.28 16.34 9.37
CA LEU A 326 -9.60 17.62 8.75
C LEU A 326 -11.04 17.62 8.24
N ASP A 327 -11.84 18.58 8.73
CA ASP A 327 -13.24 18.68 8.35
C ASP A 327 -13.40 19.16 6.90
N ASN A 328 -14.33 18.56 6.16
CA ASN A 328 -14.61 18.88 4.75
C ASN A 328 -13.44 18.65 3.79
N PHE A 329 -12.52 17.72 4.11
CA PHE A 329 -11.52 17.20 3.20
C PHE A 329 -11.90 15.80 2.76
N THR A 330 -11.80 15.51 1.47
CA THR A 330 -11.98 14.17 0.93
C THR A 330 -10.73 13.32 1.20
N GLU A 331 -10.92 12.13 1.76
CA GLU A 331 -9.83 11.20 2.05
C GLU A 331 -9.67 10.20 0.90
N VAL A 332 -8.43 10.00 0.44
CA VAL A 332 -8.08 8.93 -0.51
C VAL A 332 -6.80 8.23 -0.09
N GLN A 333 -6.74 6.94 -0.35
CA GLN A 333 -5.58 6.12 -0.02
C GLN A 333 -4.78 5.77 -1.27
N LEU A 334 -3.45 5.91 -1.21
CA LEU A 334 -2.54 5.44 -2.25
C LEU A 334 -2.51 3.92 -2.30
N LEU A 335 -2.61 3.41 -3.51
CA LEU A 335 -2.44 1.98 -3.80
C LEU A 335 -0.96 1.64 -4.03
N ALA A 336 -0.64 0.37 -3.88
CA ALA A 336 0.64 -0.19 -4.31
C ALA A 336 0.83 -0.03 -5.83
N PHE A 337 2.08 0.02 -6.31
CA PHE A 337 2.35 0.06 -7.74
C PHE A 337 1.86 -1.20 -8.43
N THR A 338 1.16 -1.02 -9.54
CA THR A 338 0.82 -2.12 -10.47
C THR A 338 2.06 -2.56 -11.24
N THR A 339 2.00 -3.76 -11.84
CA THR A 339 3.08 -4.25 -12.73
C THR A 339 3.37 -3.27 -13.87
N GLY A 340 2.34 -2.63 -14.44
CA GLY A 340 2.51 -1.60 -15.48
C GLY A 340 3.27 -0.37 -14.97
N GLN A 341 2.97 0.09 -13.76
CA GLN A 341 3.69 1.22 -13.14
C GLN A 341 5.15 0.87 -12.82
N ILE A 342 5.42 -0.33 -12.32
CA ILE A 342 6.78 -0.83 -12.08
C ILE A 342 7.57 -0.85 -13.39
N ASN A 343 7.00 -1.42 -14.46
CA ASN A 343 7.66 -1.52 -15.76
C ASN A 343 7.95 -0.14 -16.37
N ARG A 344 7.00 0.81 -16.26
CA ARG A 344 7.20 2.20 -16.72
C ARG A 344 8.33 2.87 -15.96
N PHE A 345 8.35 2.76 -14.62
CA PHE A 345 9.41 3.33 -13.80
C PHE A 345 10.78 2.75 -14.16
N VAL A 346 10.89 1.43 -14.30
CA VAL A 346 12.14 0.74 -14.66
C VAL A 346 12.63 1.19 -16.05
N LYS A 347 11.74 1.26 -17.05
CA LYS A 347 12.09 1.77 -18.39
C LYS A 347 12.60 3.22 -18.32
N ALA A 348 11.86 4.10 -17.65
CA ALA A 348 12.21 5.51 -17.50
C ALA A 348 13.56 5.70 -16.80
N TRP A 349 13.82 4.93 -15.74
CA TRP A 349 15.11 4.95 -15.04
C TRP A 349 16.29 4.63 -15.97
N TYR A 350 16.21 3.52 -16.72
CA TYR A 350 17.31 3.12 -17.58
C TYR A 350 17.51 4.03 -18.78
N VAL A 351 16.44 4.62 -19.33
CA VAL A 351 16.54 5.70 -20.34
C VAL A 351 17.30 6.89 -19.75
N HIS A 352 16.95 7.31 -18.54
CA HIS A 352 17.62 8.42 -17.86
C HIS A 352 19.10 8.11 -17.55
N MET A 353 19.46 6.85 -17.27
CA MET A 353 20.87 6.44 -17.08
C MET A 353 21.69 6.56 -18.39
N VAL A 354 21.07 6.39 -19.55
CA VAL A 354 21.71 6.66 -20.84
C VAL A 354 21.93 8.16 -21.05
N GLU A 355 20.92 8.98 -20.74
CA GLU A 355 21.04 10.45 -20.79
C GLU A 355 22.18 10.98 -19.91
N LEU A 356 22.38 10.36 -18.74
CA LEU A 356 23.48 10.69 -17.83
C LEU A 356 24.83 10.07 -18.24
N LEU A 357 24.93 9.46 -19.42
CA LEU A 357 26.13 8.78 -19.97
C LEU A 357 26.70 7.70 -19.02
N ARG A 358 25.87 7.12 -18.16
CA ARG A 358 26.29 6.04 -17.23
C ARG A 358 26.18 4.65 -17.83
N LEU A 359 25.30 4.48 -18.83
CA LEU A 359 25.06 3.23 -19.54
C LEU A 359 24.97 3.48 -21.04
N THR A 360 25.31 2.45 -21.81
CA THR A 360 25.00 2.40 -23.25
C THR A 360 23.51 2.01 -23.42
N GLU A 361 22.88 2.39 -24.54
CA GLU A 361 21.48 2.04 -24.84
C GLU A 361 21.25 0.53 -24.79
N SER A 362 22.15 -0.27 -25.32
CA SER A 362 22.04 -1.73 -25.32
C SER A 362 22.11 -2.32 -23.90
N SER A 363 23.03 -1.81 -23.06
CA SER A 363 23.15 -2.23 -21.66
C SER A 363 21.92 -1.82 -20.85
N ALA A 364 21.41 -0.61 -21.05
CA ALA A 364 20.22 -0.08 -20.39
C ALA A 364 18.98 -0.91 -20.73
N ARG A 365 18.76 -1.23 -22.01
CA ARG A 365 17.65 -2.07 -22.48
C ARG A 365 17.71 -3.45 -21.85
N ASN A 366 18.88 -4.12 -21.92
CA ASN A 366 19.07 -5.46 -21.37
C ASN A 366 18.80 -5.50 -19.85
N ARG A 367 19.36 -4.55 -19.07
CA ARG A 367 19.13 -4.46 -17.62
C ARG A 367 17.66 -4.21 -17.28
N SER A 368 16.98 -3.33 -18.03
CA SER A 368 15.55 -3.06 -17.88
C SER A 368 14.73 -4.33 -18.09
N GLU A 369 14.98 -5.09 -19.18
CA GLU A 369 14.26 -6.33 -19.46
C GLU A 369 14.53 -7.42 -18.40
N VAL A 370 15.77 -7.56 -17.94
CA VAL A 370 16.14 -8.53 -16.90
C VAL A 370 15.40 -8.20 -15.61
N LEU A 371 15.36 -6.93 -15.19
CA LEU A 371 14.66 -6.53 -13.97
C LEU A 371 13.16 -6.77 -14.06
N GLN A 372 12.53 -6.38 -15.18
CA GLN A 372 11.10 -6.60 -15.39
C GLN A 372 10.74 -8.10 -15.33
N ARG A 373 11.55 -8.97 -15.96
CA ARG A 373 11.39 -10.44 -15.88
C ARG A 373 11.58 -10.95 -14.45
N THR A 374 12.56 -10.43 -13.71
CA THR A 374 12.85 -10.83 -12.33
C THR A 374 11.67 -10.46 -11.41
N VAL A 375 11.15 -9.23 -11.52
CA VAL A 375 9.97 -8.78 -10.76
C VAL A 375 8.74 -9.63 -11.07
N LYS A 376 8.53 -9.97 -12.35
CA LYS A 376 7.39 -10.81 -12.77
C LYS A 376 7.47 -12.24 -12.22
N ARG A 377 8.67 -12.82 -12.11
CA ARG A 377 8.89 -14.22 -11.71
C ARG A 377 9.05 -14.42 -10.20
N ASN A 378 9.52 -13.40 -9.48
CA ASN A 378 9.82 -13.48 -8.06
C ASN A 378 8.82 -12.62 -7.27
N GLU A 379 7.88 -13.28 -6.61
CA GLU A 379 6.82 -12.63 -5.83
C GLU A 379 7.36 -11.72 -4.75
N ARG A 380 8.40 -12.14 -4.02
CA ARG A 380 9.04 -11.31 -2.97
C ARG A 380 9.66 -10.02 -3.52
N ILE A 381 10.33 -10.10 -4.69
CA ILE A 381 10.89 -8.89 -5.33
C ILE A 381 9.75 -8.01 -5.86
N ARG A 382 8.65 -8.60 -6.35
CA ARG A 382 7.46 -7.86 -6.77
C ARG A 382 6.84 -7.08 -5.62
N GLU A 383 6.60 -7.71 -4.46
CA GLU A 383 6.10 -7.04 -3.26
C GLU A 383 6.97 -5.84 -2.82
N LEU A 384 8.29 -5.97 -2.95
CA LEU A 384 9.21 -4.86 -2.69
C LEU A 384 9.09 -3.76 -3.75
N ALA A 385 9.01 -4.15 -5.03
CA ALA A 385 8.92 -3.23 -6.16
C ALA A 385 7.58 -2.47 -6.21
N GLU A 386 6.52 -2.99 -5.60
CA GLU A 386 5.23 -2.31 -5.41
C GLU A 386 5.33 -1.03 -4.56
N ARG A 387 6.43 -0.86 -3.84
CA ARG A 387 6.71 0.35 -3.05
C ARG A 387 7.70 1.23 -3.79
N PRO A 388 7.35 2.46 -4.20
CA PRO A 388 8.20 3.34 -5.01
C PRO A 388 9.62 3.54 -4.48
N LEU A 389 9.78 3.72 -3.17
CA LEU A 389 11.10 3.88 -2.54
C LEU A 389 11.98 2.63 -2.72
N LEU A 390 11.42 1.45 -2.45
CA LEU A 390 12.16 0.19 -2.56
C LEU A 390 12.47 -0.14 -4.02
N LEU A 391 11.55 0.16 -4.95
CA LEU A 391 11.79 0.04 -6.38
C LEU A 391 12.97 0.92 -6.81
N THR A 392 13.03 2.17 -6.32
CA THR A 392 14.16 3.07 -6.60
C THR A 392 15.49 2.49 -6.11
N LEU A 393 15.50 1.90 -4.91
CA LEU A 393 16.69 1.21 -4.38
C LEU A 393 17.07 -0.02 -5.22
N ILE A 394 16.09 -0.80 -5.64
CA ILE A 394 16.30 -2.01 -6.48
C ILE A 394 16.96 -1.63 -7.81
N VAL A 395 16.41 -0.64 -8.52
CA VAL A 395 16.96 -0.24 -9.83
C VAL A 395 18.37 0.35 -9.68
N GLN A 396 18.64 1.09 -8.61
CA GLN A 396 19.97 1.64 -8.37
C GLN A 396 20.98 0.55 -8.01
N LEU A 397 20.65 -0.36 -7.10
CA LEU A 397 21.54 -1.48 -6.77
C LEU A 397 21.87 -2.34 -8.00
N GLN A 398 20.88 -2.55 -8.89
CA GLN A 398 21.14 -3.24 -10.14
C GLN A 398 22.01 -2.41 -11.10
N THR A 399 21.85 -1.08 -11.11
CA THR A 399 22.66 -0.19 -11.93
C THR A 399 24.13 -0.22 -11.50
N GLU A 400 24.41 -0.17 -10.20
CA GLU A 400 25.75 -0.12 -9.62
C GLU A 400 26.39 -1.52 -9.43
N GLY A 401 25.59 -2.55 -9.14
CA GLY A 401 26.02 -3.87 -8.69
C GLY A 401 26.19 -4.94 -9.79
N GLY A 402 26.41 -4.57 -11.05
CA GLY A 402 26.69 -5.57 -12.11
C GLY A 402 25.52 -6.41 -12.58
N GLY A 403 24.27 -6.13 -12.11
CA GLY A 403 23.05 -6.75 -12.65
C GLY A 403 22.41 -7.84 -11.79
N THR A 404 22.99 -8.23 -10.66
CA THR A 404 22.38 -9.21 -9.72
C THR A 404 21.72 -8.50 -8.55
N LEU A 405 20.47 -8.89 -8.23
CA LEU A 405 19.73 -8.40 -7.08
C LEU A 405 19.77 -9.41 -5.93
N PRO A 406 19.74 -8.92 -4.67
CA PRO A 406 19.48 -9.77 -3.53
C PRO A 406 18.07 -10.36 -3.60
N GLU A 407 17.93 -11.62 -3.21
CA GLU A 407 16.62 -12.27 -3.15
C GLU A 407 15.84 -11.91 -1.88
N LYS A 408 16.52 -11.45 -0.84
CA LYS A 408 15.93 -11.17 0.48
C LYS A 408 15.92 -9.66 0.78
N ARG A 409 14.87 -9.23 1.48
CA ARG A 409 14.63 -7.83 1.85
C ARG A 409 15.75 -7.24 2.71
N GLU A 410 16.24 -7.97 3.69
CA GLU A 410 17.30 -7.53 4.59
C GLU A 410 18.65 -7.37 3.87
N GLU A 411 18.93 -8.20 2.85
CA GLU A 411 20.12 -8.05 2.02
C GLU A 411 20.05 -6.80 1.13
N LEU A 412 18.84 -6.45 0.69
CA LEU A 412 18.59 -5.21 -0.06
C LEU A 412 18.90 -3.99 0.81
N TYR A 413 18.39 -3.98 2.06
CA TYR A 413 18.70 -2.89 3.01
C TYR A 413 20.19 -2.85 3.36
N ASP A 414 20.81 -4.00 3.55
CA ASP A 414 22.25 -4.09 3.84
C ASP A 414 23.09 -3.44 2.75
N LYS A 415 22.85 -3.83 1.48
CA LYS A 415 23.54 -3.23 0.32
C LYS A 415 23.20 -1.75 0.16
N ALA A 416 21.97 -1.34 0.43
CA ALA A 416 21.58 0.05 0.35
C ALA A 416 22.26 0.91 1.44
N VAL A 417 22.36 0.39 2.66
CA VAL A 417 23.09 1.05 3.76
C VAL A 417 24.58 1.13 3.42
N GLU A 418 25.17 0.05 2.91
CA GLU A 418 26.58 0.04 2.47
C GLU A 418 26.83 1.08 1.36
N MET A 419 25.92 1.19 0.41
CA MET A 419 26.00 2.20 -0.67
C MET A 419 25.92 3.63 -0.10
N LEU A 420 24.97 3.89 0.80
CA LEU A 420 24.80 5.20 1.44
C LEU A 420 25.99 5.55 2.34
N LEU A 421 26.54 4.56 3.04
CA LEU A 421 27.72 4.72 3.89
C LEU A 421 28.96 5.01 3.03
N ASN A 422 29.15 4.32 1.90
CA ASN A 422 30.21 4.60 0.94
C ASN A 422 30.16 6.05 0.43
N LYS A 423 28.96 6.54 0.08
CA LYS A 423 28.76 7.94 -0.31
C LYS A 423 29.12 8.92 0.79
N TRP A 424 28.74 8.57 2.03
CA TRP A 424 29.02 9.40 3.21
C TRP A 424 30.51 9.45 3.55
N GLU A 425 31.23 8.34 3.31
CA GLU A 425 32.67 8.21 3.55
C GLU A 425 33.55 8.67 2.38
N SER A 426 32.96 8.86 1.16
CA SER A 426 33.77 9.22 -0.02
C SER A 426 34.56 10.51 0.20
N MET A 427 35.83 10.53 -0.28
CA MET A 427 36.66 11.73 -0.29
C MET A 427 36.01 12.83 -1.14
N LYS A 428 35.97 14.06 -0.63
CA LYS A 428 35.48 15.22 -1.39
C LYS A 428 36.65 16.15 -1.72
N VAL A 429 36.65 16.67 -2.95
CA VAL A 429 37.57 17.71 -3.37
C VAL A 429 36.83 19.04 -3.29
N ARG A 430 37.28 19.93 -2.41
CA ARG A 430 36.79 21.31 -2.32
C ARG A 430 37.77 22.27 -2.99
N ASP A 431 37.23 23.23 -3.72
CA ASP A 431 37.99 24.39 -4.15
C ASP A 431 37.88 25.44 -3.04
N ASN A 432 39.02 25.76 -2.39
CA ASN A 432 39.08 26.81 -1.40
C ASN A 432 38.94 28.18 -2.05
N SER A 433 38.64 29.22 -1.25
CA SER A 433 38.57 30.64 -1.68
C SER A 433 39.81 31.12 -2.46
N ASP A 434 40.91 30.42 -2.32
CA ASP A 434 42.22 30.73 -2.98
C ASP A 434 42.46 29.89 -4.23
N GLY A 435 41.45 29.11 -4.70
CA GLY A 435 41.56 28.27 -5.92
C GLY A 435 42.43 27.04 -5.73
N LEU A 436 42.83 26.68 -4.51
CA LEU A 436 43.55 25.45 -4.18
C LEU A 436 42.58 24.32 -3.91
N ARG A 437 42.78 23.15 -4.52
CA ARG A 437 42.00 21.92 -4.30
C ARG A 437 42.47 21.25 -3.01
N GLU A 438 41.61 21.25 -2.00
CA GLU A 438 41.81 20.51 -0.76
C GLU A 438 41.02 19.22 -0.80
N ILE A 439 41.67 18.10 -0.49
CA ILE A 439 41.03 16.78 -0.39
C ILE A 439 40.58 16.60 1.06
N GLU A 440 39.27 16.56 1.30
CA GLU A 440 38.73 16.18 2.60
C GLU A 440 38.91 14.65 2.78
N PRO A 441 39.55 14.21 3.89
CA PRO A 441 39.69 12.78 4.18
C PRO A 441 38.33 12.10 4.38
N SER A 442 38.27 10.78 4.22
CA SER A 442 37.09 10.01 4.58
C SER A 442 36.81 10.06 6.09
N LEU A 443 35.58 9.75 6.51
CA LEU A 443 35.22 9.75 7.92
C LEU A 443 36.04 8.73 8.73
N THR A 444 36.29 7.56 8.13
CA THR A 444 37.14 6.50 8.71
C THR A 444 38.57 6.95 8.94
N GLU A 445 39.15 7.62 7.95
CA GLU A 445 40.49 8.18 8.08
C GLU A 445 40.57 9.28 9.14
N TRP A 446 39.58 10.16 9.11
CA TRP A 446 39.55 11.31 10.03
C TRP A 446 39.32 10.92 11.49
N LEU A 447 38.41 9.96 11.72
CA LEU A 447 38.14 9.42 13.06
C LEU A 447 39.20 8.39 13.51
N ASN A 448 40.09 7.95 12.64
CA ASN A 448 40.94 6.78 12.83
C ASN A 448 40.15 5.59 13.41
N ALA A 449 39.01 5.31 12.82
CA ALA A 449 38.04 4.29 13.25
C ALA A 449 37.82 3.25 12.15
N GLY A 450 37.78 2.01 12.51
CA GLY A 450 37.35 0.98 11.56
C GLY A 450 35.91 1.20 11.13
N ARG A 451 35.61 0.96 9.84
CA ARG A 451 34.27 1.10 9.24
C ARG A 451 33.19 0.35 10.05
N ASP A 452 33.52 -0.84 10.54
CA ASP A 452 32.61 -1.65 11.37
C ASP A 452 32.24 -0.96 12.69
N ASN A 453 33.15 -0.18 13.28
CA ASN A 453 32.88 0.57 14.50
C ASN A 453 31.93 1.74 14.22
N ILE A 454 32.09 2.43 13.08
CA ILE A 454 31.15 3.47 12.62
C ILE A 454 29.79 2.85 12.37
N ARG A 455 29.72 1.71 11.69
CA ARG A 455 28.48 0.98 11.43
C ARG A 455 27.78 0.58 12.74
N LYS A 456 28.51 0.05 13.72
CA LYS A 456 27.95 -0.29 15.04
C LYS A 456 27.44 0.93 15.79
N ALA A 457 28.13 2.07 15.69
CA ALA A 457 27.67 3.34 16.28
C ALA A 457 26.35 3.79 15.67
N LEU A 458 26.21 3.72 14.35
CA LEU A 458 24.96 4.04 13.63
C LEU A 458 23.84 3.08 13.96
N ASN A 459 24.12 1.76 14.06
CA ASN A 459 23.15 0.74 14.47
C ASN A 459 22.58 1.06 15.86
N ARG A 460 23.47 1.42 16.80
CA ARG A 460 23.08 1.79 18.17
C ARG A 460 22.25 3.07 18.19
N LEU A 461 22.68 4.12 17.48
CA LEU A 461 21.92 5.36 17.37
C LEU A 461 20.52 5.12 16.79
N ALA A 462 20.42 4.30 15.75
CA ALA A 462 19.13 3.94 15.17
C ALA A 462 18.23 3.22 16.16
N PHE A 463 18.77 2.30 16.95
CA PHE A 463 18.05 1.60 18.01
C PHE A 463 17.58 2.56 19.11
N GLU A 464 18.48 3.43 19.64
CA GLU A 464 18.13 4.39 20.67
C GLU A 464 17.08 5.40 20.18
N ALA A 465 17.26 5.94 18.97
CA ALA A 465 16.28 6.82 18.34
C ALA A 465 14.93 6.14 18.13
N HIS A 466 14.91 4.87 17.68
CA HIS A 466 13.68 4.10 17.46
C HIS A 466 12.96 3.79 18.77
N ARG A 467 13.72 3.41 19.82
CA ARG A 467 13.19 3.11 21.16
C ARG A 467 12.57 4.35 21.81
N ASP A 468 13.29 5.48 21.74
CA ASP A 468 12.95 6.69 22.47
C ASP A 468 12.02 7.63 21.69
N GLN A 469 11.70 7.29 20.43
CA GLN A 469 10.76 8.02 19.60
C GLN A 469 9.38 8.02 20.26
N PRO A 470 8.82 9.20 20.63
CA PRO A 470 7.55 9.25 21.35
C PRO A 470 6.39 8.66 20.56
N GLN A 471 6.46 8.75 19.22
CA GLN A 471 5.42 8.27 18.32
C GLN A 471 5.99 7.50 17.15
N LEU A 472 5.20 6.55 16.64
CA LEU A 472 5.57 5.66 15.52
C LEU A 472 5.54 6.34 14.15
N THR A 473 5.44 7.66 14.11
CA THR A 473 5.35 8.44 12.88
C THR A 473 6.72 8.96 12.45
N GLY A 474 7.02 8.87 11.17
CA GLY A 474 8.26 9.40 10.60
C GLY A 474 9.53 8.68 11.05
N THR A 475 10.65 9.27 10.73
CA THR A 475 11.98 8.92 11.21
C THR A 475 12.24 9.67 12.50
N ALA A 476 12.87 9.05 13.48
CA ALA A 476 13.22 9.72 14.72
C ALA A 476 14.31 10.79 14.47
N ASP A 477 14.19 11.89 15.18
CA ASP A 477 15.22 12.91 15.23
C ASP A 477 16.41 12.45 16.09
N ILE A 478 17.62 12.63 15.57
CA ILE A 478 18.87 12.37 16.23
C ILE A 478 19.52 13.72 16.50
N ARG A 479 19.74 14.05 17.76
CA ARG A 479 20.42 15.29 18.11
C ARG A 479 21.87 15.24 17.65
N GLN A 480 22.38 16.35 17.14
CA GLN A 480 23.78 16.49 16.71
C GLN A 480 24.76 16.06 17.80
N ALA A 481 24.48 16.40 19.05
CA ALA A 481 25.31 15.99 20.18
C ALA A 481 25.38 14.46 20.35
N ASP A 482 24.26 13.74 20.16
CA ASP A 482 24.22 12.29 20.30
C ASP A 482 24.98 11.62 19.13
N LEU A 483 24.83 12.15 17.91
CA LEU A 483 25.57 11.68 16.73
C LEU A 483 27.08 11.89 16.90
N VAL A 484 27.49 13.09 17.29
CA VAL A 484 28.91 13.44 17.54
C VAL A 484 29.50 12.55 18.64
N ASN A 485 28.79 12.36 19.76
CA ASN A 485 29.23 11.50 20.85
C ASN A 485 29.39 10.03 20.43
N ALA A 486 28.46 9.52 19.63
CA ALA A 486 28.52 8.14 19.13
C ALA A 486 29.73 7.93 18.20
N LEU A 487 29.99 8.87 17.31
CA LEU A 487 31.16 8.84 16.40
C LEU A 487 32.49 9.01 17.15
N LEU A 488 32.56 9.90 18.13
CA LEU A 488 33.72 10.05 19.01
C LEU A 488 33.99 8.77 19.82
N ASN A 489 32.93 8.06 20.26
CA ASN A 489 33.09 6.80 20.97
C ASN A 489 33.60 5.67 20.05
N ALA A 490 33.34 5.73 18.77
CA ALA A 490 33.87 4.81 17.78
C ALA A 490 35.33 5.12 17.37
N SER A 491 35.81 6.36 17.66
CA SER A 491 37.18 6.81 17.32
C SER A 491 38.24 6.22 18.27
N ALA A 492 39.34 5.76 17.71
CA ALA A 492 40.51 5.34 18.48
C ALA A 492 41.26 6.52 19.14
N ASN A 493 41.17 7.73 18.56
CA ASN A 493 41.90 8.94 18.98
C ASN A 493 40.97 10.08 19.40
N ARG A 494 40.13 9.83 20.44
CA ARG A 494 39.11 10.80 20.91
C ARG A 494 39.65 12.22 21.17
N SER A 495 40.89 12.34 21.67
CA SER A 495 41.48 13.62 22.06
C SER A 495 41.93 14.48 20.89
N GLU A 496 42.11 13.93 19.71
CA GLU A 496 42.61 14.63 18.52
C GLU A 496 41.49 15.14 17.60
N VAL A 497 40.28 14.61 17.76
CA VAL A 497 39.12 14.99 16.92
C VAL A 497 38.54 16.33 17.38
N LYS A 498 38.61 17.34 16.53
CA LYS A 498 38.00 18.65 16.77
C LYS A 498 36.47 18.55 16.53
N VAL A 499 35.68 18.63 17.60
CA VAL A 499 34.21 18.51 17.58
C VAL A 499 33.57 19.47 16.58
N GLY A 500 33.95 20.74 16.52
CA GLY A 500 33.40 21.71 15.57
C GLY A 500 33.68 21.39 14.10
N LYS A 501 34.84 20.76 13.80
CA LYS A 501 35.12 20.29 12.44
C LYS A 501 34.28 19.03 12.09
N LEU A 502 34.00 18.16 13.08
CA LEU A 502 33.12 17.00 12.87
C LEU A 502 31.69 17.46 12.60
N GLU A 503 31.21 18.48 13.31
CA GLU A 503 29.90 19.08 13.08
C GLU A 503 29.79 19.68 11.68
N GLU A 504 30.80 20.45 11.24
CA GLU A 504 30.88 21.01 9.90
C GLU A 504 30.91 19.92 8.82
N TYR A 505 31.69 18.84 9.04
CA TYR A 505 31.79 17.70 8.15
C TYR A 505 30.44 17.01 7.98
N LEU A 506 29.70 16.79 9.09
CA LEU A 506 28.40 16.14 9.08
C LEU A 506 27.32 16.99 8.39
N CYS A 507 27.34 18.32 8.62
CA CYS A 507 26.39 19.25 7.98
C CYS A 507 26.51 19.30 6.46
N ASN A 508 27.69 19.08 5.93
CA ASN A 508 28.01 19.23 4.52
C ASN A 508 27.89 17.92 3.70
N ARG A 509 27.52 16.80 4.34
CA ARG A 509 27.44 15.50 3.70
C ARG A 509 26.05 14.89 3.80
N ALA A 510 25.42 14.65 2.65
CA ALA A 510 24.22 13.84 2.55
C ALA A 510 24.61 12.38 2.29
N GLY A 511 23.96 11.44 2.97
CA GLY A 511 24.20 10.00 2.83
C GLY A 511 23.23 9.19 3.68
N ILE A 512 23.77 8.38 4.58
CA ILE A 512 22.96 7.57 5.49
C ILE A 512 22.21 8.40 6.54
N LEU A 513 22.71 9.61 6.83
CA LEU A 513 22.03 10.63 7.64
C LEU A 513 21.94 11.93 6.85
N SER A 514 20.86 12.65 7.02
CA SER A 514 20.62 13.98 6.46
C SER A 514 20.35 14.98 7.58
N ALA A 515 20.91 16.18 7.46
CA ALA A 515 20.60 17.28 8.38
C ALA A 515 19.12 17.66 8.25
N HIS A 516 18.47 17.88 9.40
CA HIS A 516 17.04 18.10 9.49
C HIS A 516 16.72 19.19 10.51
N GLY A 517 16.73 20.44 10.07
CA GLY A 517 16.67 21.59 10.96
C GLY A 517 18.00 21.88 11.69
N VAL A 518 17.97 22.80 12.65
CA VAL A 518 19.18 23.22 13.36
C VAL A 518 19.58 22.17 14.40
N GLY A 519 20.73 21.54 14.21
CA GLY A 519 21.32 20.60 15.17
C GLY A 519 20.61 19.24 15.27
N MET A 520 19.83 18.87 14.25
CA MET A 520 19.11 17.60 14.18
C MET A 520 19.45 16.84 12.90
N TYR A 521 19.47 15.52 12.99
CA TYR A 521 19.71 14.60 11.88
C TYR A 521 18.63 13.53 11.82
N GLN A 522 18.40 12.98 10.63
CA GLN A 522 17.46 11.86 10.41
C GLN A 522 18.04 10.86 9.42
N PHE A 523 17.63 9.58 9.56
CA PHE A 523 17.80 8.62 8.49
C PHE A 523 16.92 8.99 7.29
N PRO A 524 17.34 8.68 6.05
CA PRO A 524 16.57 9.05 4.84
C PRO A 524 15.16 8.52 4.82
N HIS A 525 14.93 7.39 5.47
CA HIS A 525 13.63 6.76 5.62
C HIS A 525 13.58 5.88 6.87
N ARG A 526 12.39 5.74 7.47
CA ARG A 526 12.15 4.93 8.66
C ARG A 526 12.65 3.49 8.52
N SER A 527 12.48 2.87 7.35
CA SER A 527 12.94 1.49 7.14
C SER A 527 14.46 1.30 7.29
N PHE A 528 15.26 2.34 7.04
CA PHE A 528 16.70 2.29 7.35
C PHE A 528 16.97 2.32 8.85
N GLN A 529 16.21 3.16 9.58
CA GLN A 529 16.28 3.20 11.05
C GLN A 529 15.89 1.84 11.65
N GLU A 530 14.80 1.24 11.16
CA GLU A 530 14.33 -0.09 11.59
C GLU A 530 15.35 -1.19 11.27
N TYR A 531 15.96 -1.14 10.08
CA TYR A 531 17.00 -2.10 9.69
C TYR A 531 18.27 -1.97 10.55
N LEU A 532 18.75 -0.76 10.80
CA LEU A 532 19.93 -0.54 11.64
C LEU A 532 19.66 -0.88 13.11
N ALA A 533 18.44 -0.61 13.62
CA ALA A 533 18.00 -1.04 14.94
C ALA A 533 17.96 -2.57 15.04
N ALA A 534 17.48 -3.26 13.99
CA ALA A 534 17.53 -4.71 13.88
C ALA A 534 18.97 -5.23 13.90
N CYS A 535 19.88 -4.57 13.19
CA CYS A 535 21.30 -4.88 13.24
C CYS A 535 21.89 -4.78 14.66
N HIS A 536 21.54 -3.72 15.42
CA HIS A 536 21.96 -3.58 16.80
C HIS A 536 21.46 -4.74 17.67
N LEU A 537 20.16 -5.04 17.59
CA LEU A 537 19.54 -6.08 18.42
C LEU A 537 19.97 -7.51 18.06
N THR A 538 20.47 -7.74 16.85
CA THR A 538 21.07 -9.04 16.52
C THR A 538 22.46 -9.24 17.13
N ASP A 539 23.13 -8.15 17.49
CA ASP A 539 24.48 -8.18 18.11
C ASP A 539 24.41 -8.09 19.66
N ASP A 540 23.22 -7.78 20.25
CA ASP A 540 23.03 -7.51 21.67
C ASP A 540 21.82 -8.27 22.25
N GLU A 541 22.07 -9.32 23.03
CA GLU A 541 21.06 -10.13 23.76
C GLU A 541 19.96 -10.72 22.86
N PHE A 542 20.31 -11.17 21.66
CA PHE A 542 19.39 -11.86 20.75
C PHE A 542 19.16 -13.31 21.20
N PRO A 543 17.90 -13.84 21.17
CA PRO A 543 16.66 -13.19 20.73
C PRO A 543 15.82 -12.53 21.85
N ASP A 544 16.20 -12.69 23.13
CA ASP A 544 15.36 -12.41 24.30
C ASP A 544 14.97 -10.93 24.43
N LYS A 545 15.92 -10.03 24.26
CA LYS A 545 15.68 -8.58 24.33
C LYS A 545 14.71 -8.13 23.24
N LEU A 546 14.92 -8.62 22.02
CA LEU A 546 14.08 -8.30 20.87
C LEU A 546 12.64 -8.78 21.08
N ALA A 547 12.45 -10.03 21.50
CA ALA A 547 11.14 -10.59 21.80
C ALA A 547 10.42 -9.82 22.93
N SER A 548 11.14 -9.49 24.01
CA SER A 548 10.58 -8.70 25.11
C SER A 548 10.10 -7.31 24.66
N LEU A 549 10.84 -6.62 23.80
CA LEU A 549 10.45 -5.33 23.23
C LEU A 549 9.20 -5.47 22.34
N ALA A 550 9.20 -6.46 21.47
CA ALA A 550 8.13 -6.70 20.51
C ALA A 550 6.79 -7.09 21.17
N CYS A 551 6.82 -7.93 22.21
CA CYS A 551 5.61 -8.30 22.94
C CYS A 551 5.00 -7.12 23.72
N ARG A 552 5.83 -6.15 24.15
CA ARG A 552 5.34 -4.95 24.88
C ARG A 552 4.77 -3.89 23.95
N ASP A 553 5.35 -3.70 22.76
CA ASP A 553 4.98 -2.68 21.78
C ASP A 553 5.18 -3.22 20.35
N ALA A 554 4.26 -4.08 19.93
CA ALA A 554 4.33 -4.74 18.64
C ALA A 554 4.26 -3.76 17.46
N ASP A 555 3.49 -2.70 17.58
CA ASP A 555 3.37 -1.68 16.53
C ASP A 555 4.72 -0.99 16.24
N ARG A 556 5.53 -0.81 17.27
CA ARG A 556 6.88 -0.25 17.15
C ARG A 556 7.87 -1.25 16.57
N TRP A 557 7.88 -2.48 17.08
CA TRP A 557 8.99 -3.40 16.88
C TRP A 557 8.76 -4.46 15.81
N ARG A 558 7.54 -4.58 15.22
CA ARG A 558 7.20 -5.63 14.23
C ARG A 558 8.19 -5.71 13.07
N GLU A 559 8.52 -4.58 12.43
CA GLU A 559 9.44 -4.55 11.30
C GLU A 559 10.88 -4.87 11.74
N VAL A 560 11.27 -4.38 12.90
CA VAL A 560 12.60 -4.67 13.48
C VAL A 560 12.77 -6.16 13.77
N VAL A 561 11.72 -6.83 14.29
CA VAL A 561 11.71 -8.29 14.52
C VAL A 561 11.92 -9.07 13.22
N LEU A 562 11.17 -8.73 12.18
CA LEU A 562 11.28 -9.43 10.90
C LEU A 562 12.65 -9.24 10.24
N LEU A 563 13.17 -8.01 10.27
CA LEU A 563 14.50 -7.70 9.73
C LEU A 563 15.62 -8.35 10.54
N ALA A 564 15.51 -8.40 11.88
CA ALA A 564 16.48 -9.05 12.75
C ALA A 564 16.45 -10.57 12.58
N GLY A 565 15.24 -11.16 12.48
CA GLY A 565 15.04 -12.56 12.17
C GLY A 565 15.71 -12.94 10.84
N ALA A 566 15.45 -12.17 9.80
CA ALA A 566 16.04 -12.40 8.49
C ALA A 566 17.58 -12.26 8.48
N LYS A 567 18.10 -11.19 9.10
CA LYS A 567 19.55 -10.97 9.22
C LYS A 567 20.25 -12.10 10.01
N SER A 568 19.70 -12.47 11.17
CA SER A 568 20.29 -13.51 12.02
C SER A 568 20.24 -14.90 11.38
N SER A 569 19.31 -15.12 10.46
CA SER A 569 19.13 -16.39 9.74
C SER A 569 20.00 -16.52 8.49
N ARG A 570 20.85 -15.52 8.17
CA ARG A 570 21.85 -15.65 7.09
C ARG A 570 22.79 -16.81 7.42
N GLY A 571 22.71 -17.87 6.63
CA GLY A 571 23.56 -19.06 6.79
C GLY A 571 23.02 -20.15 7.73
N SER A 572 22.02 -19.87 8.57
CA SER A 572 21.36 -20.89 9.42
C SER A 572 19.94 -20.49 9.81
N SER A 573 18.95 -21.30 9.44
CA SER A 573 17.54 -21.12 9.85
C SER A 573 17.31 -21.33 11.36
N LEU A 574 18.30 -21.83 12.11
CA LEU A 574 18.19 -22.04 13.56
C LEU A 574 17.79 -20.78 14.33
N ASN A 575 18.30 -19.64 13.91
CA ASN A 575 18.02 -18.37 14.59
C ASN A 575 16.58 -17.90 14.37
N ALA A 576 15.96 -18.20 13.21
CA ALA A 576 14.54 -17.95 12.99
C ALA A 576 13.67 -18.78 13.95
N TRP A 577 14.01 -20.06 14.11
CA TRP A 577 13.32 -20.95 15.06
C TRP A 577 13.52 -20.55 16.52
N ALA A 578 14.72 -20.08 16.90
CA ALA A 578 15.00 -19.59 18.25
C ALA A 578 14.19 -18.32 18.55
N LEU A 579 14.16 -17.37 17.60
CA LEU A 579 13.36 -16.15 17.75
C LEU A 579 11.87 -16.47 17.81
N GLY A 580 11.37 -17.35 16.93
CA GLY A 580 9.97 -17.80 16.92
C GLY A 580 9.57 -18.46 18.24
N GLU A 581 10.45 -19.29 18.81
CA GLU A 581 10.25 -19.93 20.11
C GLU A 581 10.22 -18.92 21.27
N THR A 582 11.11 -17.93 21.26
CA THR A 582 11.15 -16.90 22.31
C THR A 582 9.92 -15.99 22.26
N LEU A 583 9.43 -15.63 21.04
CA LEU A 583 8.21 -14.86 20.84
C LEU A 583 6.94 -15.63 21.23
N CYS A 584 6.94 -16.96 21.10
CA CYS A 584 5.81 -17.85 21.33
C CYS A 584 6.24 -19.08 22.12
N SER A 585 6.69 -18.85 23.37
CA SER A 585 7.30 -19.89 24.22
C SER A 585 6.30 -20.82 24.90
N THR A 586 5.08 -20.34 25.14
CA THR A 586 4.07 -21.06 25.91
C THR A 586 2.97 -21.65 25.02
N VAL A 587 2.37 -22.75 25.45
CA VAL A 587 1.07 -23.20 24.96
C VAL A 587 0.03 -22.20 25.44
N ALA A 588 -0.96 -21.87 24.60
CA ALA A 588 -1.97 -20.88 24.94
C ALA A 588 -2.67 -21.22 26.26
N PRO A 589 -2.58 -20.35 27.27
CA PRO A 589 -3.32 -20.52 28.52
C PRO A 589 -4.82 -20.24 28.30
N ASP A 590 -5.66 -20.58 29.27
CA ASP A 590 -7.12 -20.34 29.17
C ASP A 590 -7.51 -18.86 28.98
N ALA A 591 -6.66 -17.93 29.44
CA ALA A 591 -6.86 -16.48 29.31
C ALA A 591 -5.55 -15.76 28.98
N PRO A 592 -5.07 -15.84 27.73
CA PRO A 592 -3.82 -15.22 27.32
C PRO A 592 -3.87 -13.69 27.42
N ALA A 593 -2.73 -13.06 27.69
CA ALA A 593 -2.61 -11.60 27.60
C ALA A 593 -2.47 -11.14 26.13
N THR A 594 -2.85 -9.91 25.82
CA THR A 594 -2.73 -9.35 24.46
C THR A 594 -1.29 -9.40 23.94
N ALA A 595 -0.28 -9.25 24.80
CA ALA A 595 1.13 -9.37 24.45
C ALA A 595 1.52 -10.76 23.92
N GLU A 596 0.86 -11.83 24.40
CA GLU A 596 1.10 -13.20 23.91
C GLU A 596 0.52 -13.40 22.50
N TYR A 597 -0.64 -12.79 22.19
CA TYR A 597 -1.21 -12.77 20.83
C TYR A 597 -0.27 -12.07 19.85
N TRP A 598 0.30 -10.91 20.23
CA TRP A 598 1.28 -10.21 19.41
C TRP A 598 2.56 -11.01 19.22
N GLY A 599 3.09 -11.60 20.28
CA GLY A 599 4.25 -12.47 20.21
C GLY A 599 4.03 -13.63 19.25
N ALA A 600 2.89 -14.31 19.37
CA ALA A 600 2.51 -15.44 18.52
C ALA A 600 2.34 -15.05 17.05
N LEU A 601 1.69 -13.91 16.76
CA LEU A 601 1.56 -13.38 15.40
C LEU A 601 2.94 -13.14 14.77
N LEU A 602 3.82 -12.46 15.52
CA LEU A 602 5.18 -12.17 15.05
C LEU A 602 6.03 -13.43 14.89
N ALA A 603 5.87 -14.43 15.78
CA ALA A 603 6.54 -15.72 15.64
C ALA A 603 6.18 -16.41 14.32
N GLY A 604 4.88 -16.47 13.98
CA GLY A 604 4.42 -17.00 12.70
C GLY A 604 5.02 -16.25 11.51
N ARG A 605 5.02 -14.91 11.56
CA ARG A 605 5.61 -14.06 10.52
C ARG A 605 7.12 -14.32 10.34
N VAL A 606 7.87 -14.42 11.44
CA VAL A 606 9.31 -14.74 11.41
C VAL A 606 9.56 -16.08 10.72
N LEU A 607 8.76 -17.11 11.03
CA LEU A 607 8.93 -18.41 10.37
C LEU A 607 8.65 -18.33 8.87
N VAL A 608 7.57 -17.67 8.47
CA VAL A 608 7.21 -17.52 7.05
C VAL A 608 8.30 -16.77 6.26
N GLU A 609 8.87 -15.71 6.83
CA GLU A 609 9.87 -14.88 6.13
C GLU A 609 11.29 -15.47 6.18
N CYS A 610 11.65 -16.18 7.25
CA CYS A 610 13.04 -16.48 7.58
C CYS A 610 13.37 -17.97 7.66
N ALA A 611 12.39 -18.87 7.91
CA ALA A 611 12.63 -20.30 8.05
C ALA A 611 12.48 -21.04 6.70
N ASN A 612 13.16 -22.20 6.59
CA ASN A 612 12.93 -23.12 5.49
C ASN A 612 11.78 -24.07 5.85
N LEU A 613 10.56 -23.68 5.51
CA LEU A 613 9.35 -24.45 5.79
C LEU A 613 9.21 -25.73 4.93
N ALA A 614 9.93 -25.84 3.81
CA ALA A 614 9.93 -27.05 2.98
C ALA A 614 10.70 -28.22 3.64
N GLN A 615 11.55 -27.95 4.64
CA GLN A 615 12.37 -28.94 5.34
C GLN A 615 12.41 -28.60 6.83
N VAL A 616 11.30 -28.84 7.53
CA VAL A 616 11.22 -28.67 8.99
C VAL A 616 11.94 -29.83 9.68
N ALA A 617 12.86 -29.53 10.57
CA ALA A 617 13.55 -30.56 11.35
C ALA A 617 12.61 -31.15 12.43
N PRO A 618 12.68 -32.45 12.79
CA PRO A 618 11.78 -33.05 13.78
C PRO A 618 11.75 -32.31 15.14
N ARG A 619 12.85 -31.70 15.54
CA ARG A 619 12.94 -30.89 16.79
C ARG A 619 12.15 -29.57 16.71
N ASP A 620 11.82 -29.07 15.52
CA ASP A 620 11.15 -27.80 15.31
C ASP A 620 9.66 -27.98 14.97
N GLU A 621 9.18 -29.23 14.74
CA GLU A 621 7.77 -29.55 14.45
C GLU A 621 6.84 -29.16 15.60
N GLU A 622 7.25 -29.43 16.87
CA GLU A 622 6.44 -29.06 18.04
C GLU A 622 6.29 -27.54 18.16
N LYS A 623 7.36 -26.78 17.83
CA LYS A 623 7.32 -25.33 17.81
C LYS A 623 6.39 -24.82 16.71
N LEU A 624 6.47 -25.41 15.52
CA LEU A 624 5.60 -25.07 14.39
C LEU A 624 4.13 -25.32 14.74
N ASN A 625 3.80 -26.49 15.29
CA ASN A 625 2.43 -26.84 15.68
C ASN A 625 1.89 -25.91 16.77
N ARG A 626 2.72 -25.52 17.73
CA ARG A 626 2.36 -24.53 18.76
C ARG A 626 2.06 -23.16 18.12
N ILE A 627 2.88 -22.70 17.18
CA ILE A 627 2.69 -21.42 16.49
C ILE A 627 1.42 -21.47 15.61
N ARG A 628 1.17 -22.58 14.88
CA ARG A 628 -0.08 -22.80 14.13
C ARG A 628 -1.30 -22.69 15.04
N GLN A 629 -1.26 -23.36 16.18
CA GLN A 629 -2.37 -23.32 17.14
C GLN A 629 -2.63 -21.91 17.67
N TRP A 630 -1.58 -21.13 17.90
CA TRP A 630 -1.72 -19.73 18.28
C TRP A 630 -2.30 -18.85 17.15
N GLN A 631 -1.94 -19.07 15.87
CA GLN A 631 -2.57 -18.37 14.75
C GLN A 631 -4.09 -18.67 14.70
N ILE A 632 -4.49 -19.92 14.95
CA ILE A 632 -5.91 -20.30 15.05
C ILE A 632 -6.59 -19.57 16.21
N ASN A 633 -5.94 -19.48 17.36
CA ASN A 633 -6.48 -18.75 18.50
C ASN A 633 -6.64 -17.26 18.21
N ILE A 634 -5.71 -16.66 17.46
CA ILE A 634 -5.81 -15.26 16.99
C ILE A 634 -7.05 -15.08 16.12
N LEU A 635 -7.32 -16.00 15.18
CA LEU A 635 -8.51 -15.95 14.32
C LEU A 635 -9.81 -16.06 15.13
N ARG A 636 -9.83 -16.86 16.22
CA ARG A 636 -11.02 -17.12 17.03
C ARG A 636 -11.26 -16.09 18.15
N ASP A 637 -10.39 -15.10 18.32
CA ASP A 637 -10.46 -14.11 19.39
C ASP A 637 -10.41 -12.66 18.83
N ASN A 638 -11.10 -11.73 19.49
CA ASN A 638 -11.17 -10.32 19.08
C ASN A 638 -10.13 -9.42 19.75
N ARG A 639 -9.11 -9.97 20.42
CA ARG A 639 -8.08 -9.18 21.12
C ARG A 639 -7.15 -8.44 20.18
N LEU A 640 -6.91 -8.97 18.99
CA LEU A 640 -6.23 -8.24 17.94
C LEU A 640 -7.22 -7.65 16.93
N PRO A 641 -6.92 -6.50 16.32
CA PRO A 641 -7.73 -5.90 15.26
C PRO A 641 -7.96 -6.86 14.07
N ALA A 642 -9.02 -6.67 13.31
CA ALA A 642 -9.37 -7.49 12.14
C ALA A 642 -8.22 -7.59 11.11
N SER A 643 -7.48 -6.50 10.89
CA SER A 643 -6.30 -6.48 10.00
C SER A 643 -5.21 -7.47 10.46
N GLU A 644 -5.00 -7.59 11.76
CA GLU A 644 -4.00 -8.50 12.33
C GLU A 644 -4.49 -9.95 12.36
N ARG A 645 -5.80 -10.16 12.56
CA ARG A 645 -6.43 -11.48 12.40
C ARG A 645 -6.35 -11.97 10.95
N ALA A 646 -6.62 -11.09 9.97
CA ALA A 646 -6.44 -11.41 8.57
C ALA A 646 -4.97 -11.75 8.23
N LEU A 647 -4.01 -11.03 8.85
CA LEU A 647 -2.58 -11.32 8.71
C LEU A 647 -2.21 -12.67 9.34
N ALA A 648 -2.81 -13.03 10.49
CA ALA A 648 -2.65 -14.35 11.12
C ALA A 648 -3.18 -15.47 10.21
N GLY A 649 -4.33 -15.26 9.55
CA GLY A 649 -4.90 -16.20 8.59
C GLY A 649 -3.98 -16.44 7.38
N ARG A 650 -3.41 -15.37 6.80
CA ARG A 650 -2.40 -15.47 5.73
C ARG A 650 -1.16 -16.22 6.19
N THR A 651 -0.69 -15.92 7.39
CA THR A 651 0.46 -16.58 8.00
C THR A 651 0.18 -18.08 8.19
N LEU A 652 -1.00 -18.42 8.70
CA LEU A 652 -1.43 -19.80 8.93
C LEU A 652 -1.50 -20.60 7.63
N ALA A 653 -2.03 -20.02 6.56
CA ALA A 653 -2.06 -20.66 5.24
C ALA A 653 -0.65 -21.02 4.73
N THR A 654 0.33 -20.13 4.92
CA THR A 654 1.73 -20.39 4.53
C THR A 654 2.40 -21.42 5.45
N LEU A 655 1.97 -21.51 6.70
CA LEU A 655 2.43 -22.50 7.66
C LEU A 655 1.73 -23.84 7.52
N ASP A 656 0.87 -24.03 6.51
CA ASP A 656 0.02 -25.19 6.30
C ASP A 656 -1.09 -25.29 7.36
N ASP A 657 -2.25 -24.71 7.05
CA ASP A 657 -3.40 -24.57 7.96
C ASP A 657 -3.97 -25.94 8.37
N PRO A 658 -3.91 -26.32 9.65
CA PRO A 658 -4.39 -27.62 10.11
C PRO A 658 -5.89 -27.67 10.38
N ARG A 659 -6.68 -26.67 9.98
CA ARG A 659 -8.14 -26.65 10.15
C ARG A 659 -8.81 -27.43 9.00
N ASP A 660 -8.99 -28.73 9.22
CA ASP A 660 -9.61 -29.64 8.23
C ASP A 660 -10.99 -29.15 7.78
N GLU A 661 -11.76 -28.51 8.66
CA GLU A 661 -13.07 -27.94 8.36
C GLU A 661 -13.04 -26.79 7.32
N VAL A 662 -11.87 -26.20 7.12
CA VAL A 662 -11.64 -25.10 6.16
C VAL A 662 -10.94 -25.59 4.89
N THR A 663 -10.05 -26.58 5.01
CA THR A 663 -9.17 -27.00 3.91
C THR A 663 -9.65 -28.26 3.19
N ASN A 664 -10.46 -29.13 3.82
CA ASN A 664 -10.87 -30.43 3.31
C ASN A 664 -12.38 -30.49 3.02
N LEU A 665 -12.78 -31.22 1.99
CA LEU A 665 -14.20 -31.44 1.65
C LEU A 665 -14.91 -32.32 2.70
N ALA A 666 -14.24 -33.37 3.19
CA ALA A 666 -14.88 -34.35 4.08
C ALA A 666 -15.24 -33.75 5.47
N ASP A 667 -14.52 -32.71 5.89
CA ASP A 667 -14.62 -32.13 7.22
C ASP A 667 -15.41 -30.81 7.24
N MET A 668 -16.02 -30.43 6.11
CA MET A 668 -16.87 -29.24 6.01
C MET A 668 -17.91 -29.22 7.13
N GLN A 669 -18.10 -28.06 7.75
CA GLN A 669 -19.06 -27.84 8.82
C GLN A 669 -20.31 -27.13 8.32
N PHE A 670 -21.44 -27.58 8.82
CA PHE A 670 -22.76 -27.05 8.46
C PHE A 670 -23.54 -26.61 9.69
N CYS A 671 -24.22 -25.47 9.60
CA CYS A 671 -25.08 -24.91 10.61
C CYS A 671 -26.52 -25.39 10.37
N PHE A 672 -27.19 -25.87 11.42
CA PHE A 672 -28.60 -26.29 11.33
C PHE A 672 -29.51 -25.08 11.29
N MET A 673 -30.38 -25.02 10.28
CA MET A 673 -31.42 -24.01 10.13
C MET A 673 -32.81 -24.68 10.20
N PRO A 674 -33.60 -24.50 11.28
CA PRO A 674 -34.91 -25.11 11.47
C PRO A 674 -35.93 -24.56 10.46
N ALA A 675 -36.97 -25.37 10.17
CA ALA A 675 -38.16 -24.89 9.48
C ALA A 675 -38.79 -23.72 10.22
N GLY A 676 -39.58 -22.90 9.52
CA GLY A 676 -40.38 -21.84 10.12
C GLY A 676 -40.12 -20.45 9.55
N PRO A 677 -40.90 -19.46 10.05
CA PRO A 677 -40.94 -18.13 9.48
C PRO A 677 -39.73 -17.28 9.85
N PHE A 678 -39.38 -16.35 8.93
CA PHE A 678 -38.41 -15.29 9.16
C PHE A 678 -38.84 -13.99 8.46
N VAL A 679 -38.21 -12.88 8.80
CA VAL A 679 -38.48 -11.58 8.18
C VAL A 679 -37.45 -11.39 7.05
N MET A 680 -37.94 -11.20 5.81
CA MET A 680 -37.12 -11.00 4.61
C MET A 680 -37.27 -9.58 4.07
N GLY A 681 -36.20 -9.03 3.50
CA GLY A 681 -36.18 -7.69 2.91
C GLY A 681 -35.97 -6.57 3.92
N ASP A 682 -36.02 -5.34 3.45
CA ASP A 682 -36.02 -4.11 4.26
C ASP A 682 -36.94 -3.06 3.61
N ASP A 683 -37.30 -2.00 4.34
CA ASP A 683 -38.17 -0.94 3.86
C ASP A 683 -37.37 0.27 3.32
N ASP A 684 -36.05 0.25 3.36
CA ASP A 684 -35.16 1.35 3.00
C ASP A 684 -34.77 1.40 1.51
N SER A 685 -35.04 0.35 0.72
CA SER A 685 -34.51 0.20 -0.63
C SER A 685 -35.54 -0.37 -1.60
N ARG A 686 -35.57 0.14 -2.85
CA ARG A 686 -36.54 -0.24 -3.90
C ARG A 686 -36.56 -1.74 -4.27
N ASP A 687 -35.38 -2.38 -4.28
CA ASP A 687 -35.25 -3.79 -4.74
C ASP A 687 -35.45 -4.81 -3.61
N LYS A 688 -35.47 -4.35 -2.36
CA LYS A 688 -35.57 -5.14 -1.14
C LYS A 688 -36.86 -4.88 -0.37
N ASN A 689 -37.73 -4.04 -0.91
CA ASN A 689 -38.98 -3.58 -0.33
C ASN A 689 -40.18 -4.29 -1.01
N PRO A 690 -41.22 -4.70 -0.29
CA PRO A 690 -41.38 -4.47 1.16
C PRO A 690 -40.68 -5.52 2.04
N GLN A 691 -40.37 -5.14 3.29
CA GLN A 691 -40.09 -6.11 4.33
C GLN A 691 -41.33 -7.01 4.52
N HIS A 692 -41.15 -8.33 4.54
CA HIS A 692 -42.29 -9.28 4.60
C HIS A 692 -41.86 -10.57 5.30
N GLU A 693 -42.86 -11.36 5.69
CA GLU A 693 -42.63 -12.66 6.33
C GLU A 693 -42.59 -13.76 5.25
N VAL A 694 -41.57 -14.61 5.33
CA VAL A 694 -41.42 -15.82 4.50
C VAL A 694 -41.35 -17.02 5.41
N ASP A 695 -42.14 -18.04 5.14
CA ASP A 695 -42.10 -19.32 5.85
C ASP A 695 -41.38 -20.39 5.03
N LEU A 696 -40.18 -20.75 5.47
CA LEU A 696 -39.47 -21.92 4.95
C LEU A 696 -39.93 -23.15 5.73
N SER A 697 -40.89 -23.89 5.18
CA SER A 697 -41.58 -25.04 5.81
C SER A 697 -40.68 -26.28 6.00
N TYR A 698 -39.41 -26.21 5.65
CA TYR A 698 -38.46 -27.31 5.74
C TYR A 698 -37.16 -26.89 6.43
N PRO A 699 -36.51 -27.83 7.18
CA PRO A 699 -35.17 -27.59 7.71
C PRO A 699 -34.09 -27.79 6.65
N CYS A 700 -32.96 -27.12 6.79
CA CYS A 700 -31.78 -27.37 5.97
C CYS A 700 -30.51 -27.14 6.80
N PHE A 701 -29.38 -27.49 6.24
CA PHE A 701 -28.07 -27.19 6.79
C PHE A 701 -27.31 -26.32 5.80
N ILE A 702 -26.79 -25.21 6.26
CA ILE A 702 -26.01 -24.28 5.44
C ILE A 702 -24.54 -24.31 5.85
N GLY A 703 -23.62 -24.22 4.89
CA GLY A 703 -22.19 -24.20 5.17
C GLY A 703 -21.83 -23.12 6.19
N ARG A 704 -21.07 -23.49 7.22
CA ARG A 704 -20.55 -22.54 8.21
C ARG A 704 -19.76 -21.42 7.52
N TYR A 705 -18.92 -21.79 6.56
CA TYR A 705 -18.06 -20.92 5.75
C TYR A 705 -18.48 -20.94 4.29
N PRO A 706 -18.11 -19.91 3.50
CA PRO A 706 -17.98 -20.05 2.04
C PRO A 706 -17.02 -21.19 1.69
N VAL A 707 -17.14 -21.75 0.47
CA VAL A 707 -16.20 -22.76 -0.03
C VAL A 707 -14.81 -22.13 -0.16
N SER A 708 -13.78 -22.80 0.38
CA SER A 708 -12.40 -22.34 0.32
C SER A 708 -11.69 -22.73 -0.98
N VAL A 709 -10.56 -22.09 -1.26
CA VAL A 709 -9.65 -22.46 -2.37
C VAL A 709 -9.12 -23.89 -2.18
N GLY A 710 -8.81 -24.31 -0.94
CA GLY A 710 -8.36 -25.67 -0.63
C GLY A 710 -9.42 -26.72 -1.00
N GLN A 711 -10.66 -26.52 -0.57
CA GLN A 711 -11.80 -27.38 -0.91
C GLN A 711 -12.10 -27.37 -2.42
N TRP A 712 -11.98 -26.22 -3.07
CA TRP A 712 -12.11 -26.11 -4.53
C TRP A 712 -11.03 -26.91 -5.27
N ARG A 713 -9.78 -26.82 -4.82
CA ARG A 713 -8.65 -27.59 -5.39
C ARG A 713 -8.85 -29.08 -5.21
N GLU A 714 -9.27 -29.53 -4.02
CA GLU A 714 -9.57 -30.93 -3.76
C GLU A 714 -10.68 -31.46 -4.68
N TYR A 715 -11.74 -30.66 -4.90
CA TYR A 715 -12.81 -31.00 -5.86
C TYR A 715 -12.27 -31.19 -7.28
N LEU A 716 -11.47 -30.25 -7.78
CA LEU A 716 -10.94 -30.35 -9.15
C LEU A 716 -10.08 -31.60 -9.32
N VAL A 717 -9.22 -31.91 -8.36
CA VAL A 717 -8.39 -33.12 -8.36
C VAL A 717 -9.26 -34.39 -8.29
N SER A 718 -10.21 -34.43 -7.36
CA SER A 718 -11.05 -35.62 -7.13
C SER A 718 -12.05 -35.90 -8.26
N SER A 719 -12.41 -34.85 -9.02
CA SER A 719 -13.32 -34.99 -10.18
C SER A 719 -12.60 -35.12 -11.53
N ASP A 720 -11.25 -35.11 -11.54
CA ASP A 720 -10.41 -35.10 -12.75
C ASP A 720 -10.78 -33.95 -13.70
N ARG A 721 -11.00 -32.74 -13.13
CA ARG A 721 -11.36 -31.53 -13.86
C ARG A 721 -10.23 -30.50 -13.80
N SER A 722 -10.06 -29.76 -14.88
CA SER A 722 -9.25 -28.54 -14.89
C SER A 722 -10.16 -27.33 -14.60
N PRO A 723 -9.65 -26.29 -13.91
CA PRO A 723 -10.43 -25.08 -13.73
C PRO A 723 -10.64 -24.39 -15.08
N GLU A 724 -11.83 -23.85 -15.33
CA GLU A 724 -12.09 -23.03 -16.51
C GLU A 724 -11.39 -21.68 -16.45
N GLU A 725 -11.09 -21.20 -15.22
CA GLU A 725 -10.35 -19.99 -14.94
C GLU A 725 -9.23 -20.28 -13.91
N GLU A 726 -7.98 -20.25 -14.35
CA GLU A 726 -6.81 -20.55 -13.48
C GLU A 726 -6.70 -19.64 -12.26
N ARG A 727 -7.23 -18.41 -12.35
CA ARG A 727 -7.26 -17.47 -11.21
C ARG A 727 -8.06 -17.98 -10.02
N SER A 728 -8.96 -18.95 -10.21
CA SER A 728 -9.70 -19.59 -9.10
C SER A 728 -8.79 -20.36 -8.13
N LEU A 729 -7.56 -20.67 -8.54
CA LEU A 729 -6.55 -21.37 -7.73
C LEU A 729 -5.45 -20.43 -7.17
N GLN A 730 -5.51 -19.12 -7.43
CA GLN A 730 -4.48 -18.17 -7.01
C GLN A 730 -4.59 -17.74 -5.53
N GLY A 731 -5.75 -17.93 -4.89
CA GLY A 731 -5.93 -17.69 -3.46
C GLY A 731 -5.19 -18.70 -2.59
N ARG A 732 -5.08 -18.40 -1.29
CA ARG A 732 -4.55 -19.32 -0.27
C ARG A 732 -5.58 -20.40 0.03
N ASP A 733 -5.16 -21.56 0.49
CA ASP A 733 -6.07 -22.69 0.73
C ASP A 733 -7.19 -22.38 1.73
N ASN A 734 -6.97 -21.48 2.66
CA ASN A 734 -7.95 -21.03 3.65
C ASN A 734 -8.70 -19.72 3.29
N ASP A 735 -8.48 -19.16 2.10
CA ASP A 735 -9.28 -18.04 1.58
C ASP A 735 -10.57 -18.57 0.92
N PRO A 736 -11.67 -17.79 0.83
CA PRO A 736 -12.82 -18.17 0.04
C PRO A 736 -12.44 -18.24 -1.45
N VAL A 737 -12.97 -19.24 -2.17
CA VAL A 737 -12.76 -19.34 -3.61
C VAL A 737 -13.42 -18.18 -4.34
N THR A 738 -12.69 -17.62 -5.31
CA THR A 738 -13.17 -16.54 -6.19
C THR A 738 -12.92 -16.90 -7.65
N HIS A 739 -13.31 -16.03 -8.59
CA HIS A 739 -13.18 -16.29 -10.04
C HIS A 739 -13.92 -17.57 -10.49
N VAL A 740 -15.03 -17.88 -9.85
CA VAL A 740 -15.91 -19.00 -10.17
C VAL A 740 -17.26 -18.48 -10.68
N SER A 741 -17.74 -19.04 -11.77
CA SER A 741 -19.05 -18.78 -12.32
C SER A 741 -20.14 -19.49 -11.50
N TRP A 742 -21.40 -19.12 -11.74
CA TRP A 742 -22.54 -19.84 -11.18
C TRP A 742 -22.56 -21.32 -11.63
N PHE A 743 -22.16 -21.57 -12.88
CA PHE A 743 -22.08 -22.93 -13.42
C PHE A 743 -20.99 -23.79 -12.77
N ASP A 744 -19.84 -23.15 -12.43
CA ASP A 744 -18.77 -23.81 -11.70
C ASP A 744 -19.26 -24.23 -10.30
N ALA A 745 -19.95 -23.32 -9.61
CA ALA A 745 -20.51 -23.57 -8.29
C ALA A 745 -21.62 -24.63 -8.31
N GLN A 746 -22.48 -24.64 -9.34
CA GLN A 746 -23.50 -25.69 -9.53
C GLN A 746 -22.85 -27.05 -9.82
N GLY A 747 -21.82 -27.08 -10.68
CA GLY A 747 -21.06 -28.31 -10.96
C GLY A 747 -20.38 -28.90 -9.74
N PHE A 748 -19.91 -28.05 -8.83
CA PHE A 748 -19.38 -28.46 -7.53
C PHE A 748 -20.48 -29.10 -6.65
N CYS A 749 -21.66 -28.49 -6.58
CA CYS A 749 -22.81 -29.05 -5.85
C CYS A 749 -23.26 -30.42 -6.40
N ASP A 750 -23.31 -30.55 -7.72
CA ASP A 750 -23.70 -31.78 -8.38
C ASP A 750 -22.71 -32.92 -8.12
N TYR A 751 -21.42 -32.62 -8.19
CA TYR A 751 -20.34 -33.55 -7.82
C TYR A 751 -20.47 -34.02 -6.37
N LEU A 752 -20.60 -33.10 -5.40
CA LEU A 752 -20.73 -33.47 -4.00
C LEU A 752 -22.01 -34.24 -3.69
N THR A 753 -23.12 -33.94 -4.37
CA THR A 753 -24.36 -34.74 -4.26
C THR A 753 -24.12 -36.19 -4.60
N GLN A 754 -23.33 -36.48 -5.65
CA GLN A 754 -22.97 -37.84 -6.05
C GLN A 754 -21.93 -38.45 -5.11
N ALA A 755 -20.85 -37.74 -4.80
CA ALA A 755 -19.75 -38.20 -3.94
C ALA A 755 -20.24 -38.56 -2.53
N TRP A 756 -21.15 -37.75 -1.98
CA TRP A 756 -21.68 -37.91 -0.63
C TRP A 756 -22.99 -38.70 -0.54
N GLN A 757 -23.47 -39.30 -1.65
CA GLN A 757 -24.77 -39.97 -1.72
C GLN A 757 -24.98 -41.02 -0.62
N SER A 758 -23.94 -41.75 -0.21
CA SER A 758 -24.02 -42.76 0.85
C SER A 758 -24.08 -42.17 2.28
N GLN A 759 -23.67 -40.92 2.45
CA GLN A 759 -23.60 -40.24 3.74
C GLN A 759 -24.75 -39.25 3.94
N LEU A 760 -25.29 -38.71 2.84
CA LEU A 760 -26.48 -37.84 2.88
C LEU A 760 -27.72 -38.62 3.31
N PRO A 761 -28.62 -38.02 4.09
CA PRO A 761 -29.93 -38.62 4.37
C PRO A 761 -30.69 -38.91 3.07
N LYS A 762 -31.49 -39.95 3.05
CA LYS A 762 -32.24 -40.37 1.85
C LYS A 762 -33.05 -39.22 1.27
N GLY A 763 -32.80 -38.90 -0.01
CA GLY A 763 -33.51 -37.81 -0.70
C GLY A 763 -32.95 -36.44 -0.40
N TRP A 764 -31.75 -36.34 0.19
CA TRP A 764 -31.06 -35.06 0.35
C TRP A 764 -30.03 -34.81 -0.74
N ILE A 765 -29.82 -33.55 -1.06
CA ILE A 765 -28.86 -33.08 -2.08
C ILE A 765 -28.02 -31.93 -1.53
N VAL A 766 -26.86 -31.73 -2.13
CA VAL A 766 -26.05 -30.52 -2.01
C VAL A 766 -26.50 -29.53 -3.08
N SER A 767 -26.67 -28.27 -2.73
CA SER A 767 -27.14 -27.22 -3.64
C SER A 767 -26.55 -25.86 -3.26
N LEU A 768 -26.59 -24.88 -4.14
CA LEU A 768 -26.50 -23.48 -3.77
C LEU A 768 -27.73 -23.11 -2.93
N PRO A 769 -27.62 -22.18 -1.94
CA PRO A 769 -28.77 -21.70 -1.21
C PRO A 769 -29.73 -20.93 -2.14
N SER A 770 -31.03 -20.94 -1.84
CA SER A 770 -31.93 -19.93 -2.37
C SER A 770 -31.63 -18.57 -1.69
N GLU A 771 -32.08 -17.52 -2.34
CA GLU A 771 -32.01 -16.18 -1.76
C GLU A 771 -32.66 -16.11 -0.35
N ALA A 772 -33.81 -16.81 -0.16
CA ALA A 772 -34.49 -16.87 1.12
C ALA A 772 -33.75 -17.71 2.18
N GLU A 773 -33.19 -18.87 1.79
CA GLU A 773 -32.35 -19.68 2.68
C GLU A 773 -31.14 -18.89 3.14
N TRP A 774 -30.48 -18.19 2.21
CA TRP A 774 -29.31 -17.37 2.52
C TRP A 774 -29.65 -16.25 3.50
N GLU A 775 -30.72 -15.46 3.25
CA GLU A 775 -31.09 -14.34 4.13
C GLU A 775 -31.55 -14.82 5.51
N LYS A 776 -32.30 -15.96 5.58
CA LYS A 776 -32.66 -16.58 6.87
C LYS A 776 -31.41 -17.00 7.65
N ALA A 777 -30.41 -17.57 6.97
CA ALA A 777 -29.15 -17.95 7.62
C ALA A 777 -28.39 -16.76 8.19
N ALA A 778 -28.36 -15.63 7.47
CA ALA A 778 -27.71 -14.40 7.91
C ALA A 778 -28.45 -13.68 9.04
N ARG A 779 -29.77 -13.54 8.93
CA ARG A 779 -30.62 -12.74 9.81
C ARG A 779 -31.18 -13.52 11.00
N GLY A 780 -31.38 -14.80 10.83
CA GLY A 780 -32.09 -15.65 11.78
C GLY A 780 -33.61 -15.71 11.55
N GLY A 781 -34.23 -16.81 11.91
CA GLY A 781 -35.67 -16.97 11.94
C GLY A 781 -36.31 -16.24 13.14
N LYS A 782 -37.66 -16.29 13.23
CA LYS A 782 -38.39 -15.84 14.45
C LYS A 782 -38.05 -16.70 15.67
N GLN A 783 -37.68 -17.95 15.42
CA GLN A 783 -37.18 -18.88 16.43
C GLN A 783 -35.75 -19.28 16.09
N LEU A 784 -34.90 -19.43 17.09
CA LEU A 784 -33.51 -19.87 16.99
C LEU A 784 -33.31 -21.14 17.83
N PRO A 785 -32.40 -22.03 17.47
CA PRO A 785 -32.01 -23.12 18.33
C PRO A 785 -31.39 -22.59 19.65
N GLU A 786 -31.49 -23.35 20.73
CA GLU A 786 -30.89 -22.96 22.01
C GLU A 786 -29.37 -23.00 21.99
N THR A 787 -28.79 -23.92 21.22
CA THR A 787 -27.34 -24.11 21.03
C THR A 787 -26.96 -23.96 19.55
N GLU A 788 -25.83 -23.32 19.33
CA GLU A 788 -25.23 -23.24 18.01
C GLU A 788 -24.36 -24.50 17.81
N ASP A 789 -24.93 -25.52 17.17
CA ASP A 789 -24.24 -26.78 16.91
C ASP A 789 -23.80 -26.87 15.44
N PHE A 790 -22.51 -27.15 15.23
CA PHE A 790 -21.99 -27.48 13.93
C PHE A 790 -22.02 -29.00 13.71
N VAL A 791 -22.38 -29.41 12.51
CA VAL A 791 -22.35 -30.81 12.11
C VAL A 791 -21.44 -31.00 10.90
N THR A 792 -20.67 -32.05 10.94
CA THR A 792 -19.97 -32.57 9.75
C THR A 792 -20.88 -33.51 8.96
N LEU A 793 -20.47 -33.89 7.76
CA LEU A 793 -21.23 -34.81 6.91
C LEU A 793 -21.62 -36.10 7.64
N SER A 794 -20.73 -36.65 8.47
CA SER A 794 -20.97 -37.86 9.26
C SER A 794 -22.04 -37.70 10.36
N GLY A 795 -22.27 -36.48 10.83
CA GLY A 795 -23.24 -36.16 11.90
C GLY A 795 -24.66 -35.85 11.40
N LEU A 796 -24.84 -35.59 10.09
CA LEU A 796 -26.10 -35.11 9.50
C LEU A 796 -27.29 -36.03 9.77
N ALA A 797 -27.17 -37.32 9.51
CA ALA A 797 -28.27 -38.28 9.65
C ALA A 797 -28.80 -38.33 11.10
N SER A 798 -27.93 -38.23 12.07
CA SER A 798 -28.31 -38.22 13.49
C SER A 798 -29.02 -36.93 13.90
N LYS A 799 -28.62 -35.79 13.32
CA LYS A 799 -29.20 -34.47 13.64
C LYS A 799 -30.61 -34.33 13.01
N VAL A 800 -30.79 -34.78 11.75
CA VAL A 800 -32.10 -34.77 11.07
C VAL A 800 -33.14 -35.57 11.84
N THR A 801 -32.76 -36.72 12.45
CA THR A 801 -33.70 -37.57 13.22
C THR A 801 -34.02 -36.98 14.59
N LYS A 802 -33.24 -36.06 15.14
CA LYS A 802 -33.45 -35.40 16.41
C LYS A 802 -34.19 -34.05 16.30
N ALA A 803 -34.84 -33.74 15.17
CA ALA A 803 -35.46 -32.47 14.85
C ALA A 803 -36.66 -32.10 15.72
N GLY A 804 -36.50 -32.05 17.05
CA GLY A 804 -37.41 -31.58 18.07
C GLY A 804 -36.68 -30.73 19.12
N GLU A 805 -35.60 -30.06 18.72
CA GLU A 805 -34.82 -29.24 19.63
C GLU A 805 -35.61 -28.07 20.21
N THR A 806 -35.38 -27.79 21.49
CA THR A 806 -35.87 -26.61 22.16
C THR A 806 -35.43 -25.34 21.42
N GLN A 807 -36.41 -24.51 21.09
CA GLN A 807 -36.19 -23.25 20.36
C GLN A 807 -36.41 -22.06 21.29
N ARG A 808 -35.61 -21.04 21.13
CA ARG A 808 -35.76 -19.73 21.79
C ARG A 808 -36.27 -18.68 20.81
N SER A 809 -36.99 -17.68 21.31
CA SER A 809 -37.43 -16.55 20.50
C SER A 809 -36.22 -15.71 20.05
N ASN A 810 -36.16 -15.31 18.79
CA ASN A 810 -35.11 -14.41 18.29
C ASN A 810 -35.38 -12.98 18.80
N PRO A 811 -34.51 -12.37 19.61
CA PRO A 811 -34.73 -11.02 20.11
C PRO A 811 -34.60 -9.93 19.03
N HIS A 812 -33.93 -10.22 17.90
CA HIS A 812 -33.69 -9.26 16.84
C HIS A 812 -33.95 -9.87 15.43
N PRO A 813 -35.23 -10.20 15.08
CA PRO A 813 -35.54 -10.89 13.82
C PRO A 813 -35.42 -9.99 12.58
N GLN A 814 -35.21 -8.68 12.75
CA GLN A 814 -35.09 -7.68 11.66
C GLN A 814 -33.70 -7.06 11.55
N ARG A 815 -32.69 -7.67 12.19
CA ARG A 815 -31.31 -7.14 12.20
C ARG A 815 -30.76 -6.83 10.80
N ASN A 816 -30.05 -5.72 10.69
CA ASN A 816 -29.44 -5.30 9.41
C ASN A 816 -28.21 -6.13 9.04
N TYR A 817 -27.41 -6.54 10.01
CA TYR A 817 -26.21 -7.35 9.86
C TYR A 817 -26.34 -8.64 10.70
N PRO A 818 -25.61 -9.71 10.40
CA PRO A 818 -25.70 -10.96 11.16
C PRO A 818 -25.57 -10.80 12.68
N TRP A 819 -24.77 -9.85 13.13
CA TRP A 819 -24.51 -9.54 14.55
C TRP A 819 -25.41 -8.47 15.15
N GLY A 820 -26.23 -7.73 14.39
CA GLY A 820 -27.13 -6.70 14.92
C GLY A 820 -27.45 -5.57 13.95
N GLU A 821 -27.85 -4.42 14.50
CA GLU A 821 -28.37 -3.29 13.70
C GLU A 821 -27.28 -2.39 13.10
N ARG A 822 -26.15 -2.24 13.79
CA ARG A 822 -25.08 -1.31 13.39
C ARG A 822 -23.91 -2.06 12.76
N PHE A 823 -23.34 -1.43 11.75
CA PHE A 823 -22.10 -1.90 11.16
C PHE A 823 -20.93 -1.77 12.14
N ASP A 824 -19.98 -2.69 12.04
CA ASP A 824 -18.78 -2.75 12.87
C ASP A 824 -17.62 -3.28 11.99
N ASP A 825 -16.60 -2.47 11.79
CA ASP A 825 -15.45 -2.78 10.92
C ASP A 825 -14.65 -3.99 11.40
N ASP A 826 -14.77 -4.36 12.68
CA ASP A 826 -14.07 -5.52 13.24
C ASP A 826 -14.83 -6.85 13.03
N LYS A 827 -16.00 -6.81 12.34
CA LYS A 827 -16.91 -7.96 12.14
C LYS A 827 -17.09 -8.40 10.69
N ALA A 828 -16.55 -7.66 9.72
CA ALA A 828 -16.65 -8.00 8.30
C ALA A 828 -15.51 -7.39 7.47
N ASN A 829 -15.06 -8.12 6.45
CA ASN A 829 -14.11 -7.60 5.45
C ASN A 829 -14.89 -6.87 4.35
N VAL A 830 -14.85 -5.53 4.37
CA VAL A 830 -15.51 -4.65 3.39
C VAL A 830 -14.65 -3.41 3.14
N GLN A 831 -15.04 -2.60 2.17
CA GLN A 831 -14.45 -1.28 1.89
C GLN A 831 -12.92 -1.30 1.68
N SER A 832 -12.42 -2.41 1.16
CA SER A 832 -10.98 -2.64 0.91
C SER A 832 -10.10 -2.44 2.15
N ALA A 833 -10.65 -2.63 3.35
CA ALA A 833 -9.91 -2.47 4.61
C ALA A 833 -8.69 -3.41 4.69
N ILE A 834 -8.81 -4.62 4.13
CA ILE A 834 -7.72 -5.60 4.00
C ILE A 834 -7.04 -5.50 2.62
N GLY A 835 -7.77 -5.05 1.58
CA GLY A 835 -7.30 -4.92 0.20
C GLY A 835 -7.42 -6.19 -0.64
N GLU A 836 -7.84 -7.30 -0.06
CA GLU A 836 -8.07 -8.60 -0.69
C GLU A 836 -9.07 -9.42 0.15
N THR A 837 -9.41 -10.64 -0.30
CA THR A 837 -10.13 -11.61 0.55
C THR A 837 -9.31 -11.93 1.80
N SER A 838 -9.99 -12.29 2.89
CA SER A 838 -9.38 -12.74 4.14
C SER A 838 -9.63 -14.22 4.37
N ALA A 839 -8.70 -14.86 5.09
CA ALA A 839 -8.84 -16.25 5.50
C ALA A 839 -10.15 -16.48 6.26
N LEU A 840 -10.81 -17.60 5.99
CA LEU A 840 -12.05 -17.98 6.65
C LEU A 840 -11.87 -18.08 8.17
N GLY A 841 -12.81 -17.50 8.92
CA GLY A 841 -12.78 -17.44 10.36
C GLY A 841 -12.06 -16.21 10.94
N ALA A 842 -11.67 -15.23 10.12
CA ALA A 842 -10.99 -14.02 10.59
C ALA A 842 -11.92 -13.03 11.34
N TYR A 843 -13.23 -13.24 11.29
CA TYR A 843 -14.24 -12.35 11.88
C TYR A 843 -15.15 -13.06 12.89
N PRO A 844 -14.63 -13.61 13.99
CA PRO A 844 -15.35 -14.50 14.91
C PRO A 844 -16.54 -13.82 15.60
N SER A 845 -16.59 -12.49 15.71
CA SER A 845 -17.73 -11.73 16.23
C SER A 845 -18.74 -11.30 15.17
N GLY A 846 -18.48 -11.61 13.89
CA GLY A 846 -19.39 -11.38 12.76
C GLY A 846 -20.37 -12.51 12.47
N ILE A 847 -20.48 -13.51 13.35
CA ILE A 847 -21.29 -14.71 13.16
C ILE A 847 -22.79 -14.40 13.13
N SER A 848 -23.53 -15.21 12.39
CA SER A 848 -24.97 -15.16 12.32
C SER A 848 -25.62 -15.88 13.54
N PRO A 849 -26.94 -15.70 13.76
CA PRO A 849 -27.66 -16.38 14.85
C PRO A 849 -27.65 -17.91 14.77
N TYR A 850 -27.29 -18.49 13.66
CA TYR A 850 -27.13 -19.93 13.47
C TYR A 850 -25.66 -20.38 13.52
N GLY A 851 -24.71 -19.47 13.75
CA GLY A 851 -23.28 -19.77 13.77
C GLY A 851 -22.61 -19.72 12.40
N CYS A 852 -23.29 -19.26 11.36
CA CYS A 852 -22.64 -19.09 10.04
C CYS A 852 -21.67 -17.90 10.09
N GLU A 853 -20.46 -18.08 9.59
CA GLU A 853 -19.43 -17.07 9.50
C GLU A 853 -19.39 -16.45 8.11
N GLU A 854 -18.94 -15.20 8.05
CA GLU A 854 -18.72 -14.45 6.79
C GLU A 854 -19.98 -14.31 5.91
N MET A 855 -21.16 -14.19 6.57
CA MET A 855 -22.41 -13.83 5.90
C MET A 855 -22.47 -12.34 5.50
N SER A 856 -21.44 -11.55 5.80
CA SER A 856 -21.31 -10.14 5.48
C SER A 856 -19.88 -9.84 5.07
N GLY A 857 -19.67 -9.33 3.86
CA GLY A 857 -18.37 -9.02 3.31
C GLY A 857 -17.59 -10.25 2.84
N ASN A 858 -16.30 -10.08 2.60
CA ASN A 858 -15.34 -11.01 2.06
C ASN A 858 -15.63 -11.36 0.59
N VAL A 859 -16.67 -12.14 0.28
CA VAL A 859 -17.10 -12.42 -1.09
C VAL A 859 -18.61 -12.34 -1.24
N TRP A 860 -19.10 -11.84 -2.37
CA TRP A 860 -20.46 -12.08 -2.80
C TRP A 860 -20.67 -13.57 -3.04
N GLU A 861 -21.82 -14.10 -2.64
CA GLU A 861 -22.10 -15.50 -2.71
C GLU A 861 -23.22 -15.81 -3.71
N TRP A 862 -22.95 -16.70 -4.67
CA TRP A 862 -23.94 -17.19 -5.61
C TRP A 862 -25.10 -17.88 -4.89
N THR A 863 -26.32 -17.55 -5.32
CA THR A 863 -27.53 -18.28 -4.96
C THR A 863 -28.10 -18.98 -6.19
N ARG A 864 -29.02 -19.94 -5.97
CA ARG A 864 -29.74 -20.57 -7.09
C ARG A 864 -30.87 -19.71 -7.63
N SER A 865 -31.31 -18.65 -6.92
CA SER A 865 -32.43 -17.80 -7.28
C SER A 865 -32.14 -16.88 -8.46
N LEU A 866 -33.15 -16.67 -9.32
CA LEU A 866 -33.05 -15.80 -10.48
C LEU A 866 -33.22 -14.34 -10.10
N TRP A 867 -32.44 -13.48 -10.76
CA TRP A 867 -32.62 -12.04 -10.78
C TRP A 867 -33.49 -11.57 -11.94
N GLY A 868 -33.38 -12.20 -13.12
CA GLY A 868 -34.01 -11.83 -14.38
C GLY A 868 -33.03 -11.28 -15.40
N LYS A 869 -33.53 -10.68 -16.49
CA LYS A 869 -32.70 -10.13 -17.58
C LYS A 869 -32.34 -8.65 -17.42
N GLY A 870 -33.01 -7.97 -16.50
CA GLY A 870 -32.80 -6.54 -16.26
C GLY A 870 -31.53 -6.24 -15.45
N LEU A 871 -30.59 -5.46 -16.02
CA LEU A 871 -29.32 -5.10 -15.32
C LEU A 871 -29.54 -4.34 -14.01
N TRP A 872 -30.58 -3.50 -13.93
CA TRP A 872 -30.75 -2.55 -12.83
C TRP A 872 -31.94 -2.86 -11.93
N LYS A 873 -32.85 -3.71 -12.35
CA LYS A 873 -34.06 -4.06 -11.63
C LYS A 873 -34.36 -5.55 -11.78
N SER A 874 -34.53 -6.21 -10.64
CA SER A 874 -34.95 -7.61 -10.64
C SER A 874 -36.36 -7.78 -11.26
N GLU A 875 -36.53 -8.79 -12.08
CA GLU A 875 -37.83 -9.24 -12.57
C GLU A 875 -38.59 -10.02 -11.49
N PHE A 876 -37.83 -10.66 -10.56
CA PHE A 876 -38.34 -11.37 -9.39
C PHE A 876 -38.37 -10.44 -8.19
N VAL A 877 -39.38 -9.60 -8.13
CA VAL A 877 -39.58 -8.60 -7.06
C VAL A 877 -40.07 -9.22 -5.76
N TYR A 878 -40.01 -8.49 -4.66
CA TYR A 878 -40.60 -8.85 -3.37
C TYR A 878 -42.10 -8.45 -3.33
N PRO A 879 -42.97 -9.14 -2.56
CA PRO A 879 -42.66 -10.22 -1.60
C PRO A 879 -42.14 -11.51 -2.24
N TYR A 880 -41.21 -12.18 -1.58
CA TYR A 880 -40.68 -13.48 -1.99
C TYR A 880 -41.74 -14.56 -1.73
N ASP A 881 -42.13 -15.31 -2.78
CA ASP A 881 -42.98 -16.49 -2.64
C ASP A 881 -42.11 -17.77 -2.67
N PRO A 882 -42.03 -18.53 -1.57
CA PRO A 882 -41.27 -19.77 -1.55
C PRO A 882 -41.83 -20.87 -2.44
N ASN A 883 -43.05 -20.71 -2.98
CA ASN A 883 -43.71 -21.66 -3.91
C ASN A 883 -43.50 -21.26 -5.38
N ASP A 884 -42.88 -20.15 -5.68
CA ASP A 884 -42.56 -19.70 -7.04
C ASP A 884 -41.40 -20.54 -7.60
N LEU A 885 -41.72 -21.60 -8.33
CA LEU A 885 -40.73 -22.50 -8.91
C LEU A 885 -39.93 -21.86 -10.05
N GLU A 886 -40.47 -20.83 -10.71
CA GLU A 886 -39.74 -20.12 -11.77
C GLU A 886 -38.57 -19.30 -11.21
N ARG A 887 -38.70 -18.76 -10.02
CA ARG A 887 -37.64 -18.04 -9.31
C ARG A 887 -36.41 -18.92 -9.03
N GLU A 888 -36.62 -20.22 -8.86
CA GLU A 888 -35.57 -21.18 -8.53
C GLU A 888 -35.20 -22.09 -9.72
N ASN A 889 -35.53 -21.65 -10.94
CA ASN A 889 -35.29 -22.44 -12.15
C ASN A 889 -33.79 -22.54 -12.50
N LEU A 890 -33.20 -23.71 -12.21
CA LEU A 890 -31.77 -23.97 -12.50
C LEU A 890 -31.49 -24.07 -14.01
N GLY A 891 -32.53 -24.37 -14.84
CA GLY A 891 -32.44 -24.47 -16.29
C GLY A 891 -32.58 -23.14 -17.03
N ALA A 892 -32.69 -22.02 -16.35
CA ALA A 892 -32.77 -20.73 -17.02
C ALA A 892 -31.48 -20.41 -17.82
N GLY A 893 -31.66 -19.77 -18.97
CA GLY A 893 -30.56 -19.50 -19.92
C GLY A 893 -29.48 -18.57 -19.36
N ASN A 894 -28.36 -18.53 -20.09
CA ASN A 894 -27.18 -17.70 -19.69
C ASN A 894 -27.45 -16.19 -19.72
N ASP A 895 -28.51 -15.75 -20.39
CA ASP A 895 -29.00 -14.39 -20.45
C ASP A 895 -29.84 -13.98 -19.23
N VAL A 896 -30.07 -14.89 -18.29
CA VAL A 896 -30.83 -14.65 -17.05
C VAL A 896 -29.85 -14.59 -15.87
N MET A 897 -29.72 -13.40 -15.28
CA MET A 897 -28.83 -13.19 -14.13
C MET A 897 -29.31 -13.97 -12.89
N ARG A 898 -28.36 -14.29 -12.04
CA ARG A 898 -28.55 -14.95 -10.74
C ARG A 898 -28.35 -13.97 -9.60
N VAL A 899 -29.06 -14.19 -8.51
CA VAL A 899 -28.91 -13.39 -7.29
C VAL A 899 -27.59 -13.74 -6.60
N VAL A 900 -26.83 -12.72 -6.22
CA VAL A 900 -25.70 -12.80 -5.27
C VAL A 900 -26.02 -12.05 -3.99
N ARG A 901 -25.44 -12.50 -2.87
CA ARG A 901 -25.73 -12.01 -1.52
C ARG A 901 -24.44 -11.79 -0.73
N GLY A 902 -24.49 -10.97 0.35
CA GLY A 902 -23.43 -10.84 1.35
C GLY A 902 -22.51 -9.62 1.23
N GLY A 903 -22.37 -9.05 0.05
CA GLY A 903 -21.34 -8.03 -0.20
C GLY A 903 -19.95 -8.67 -0.33
N ALA A 904 -18.91 -7.86 -0.59
CA ALA A 904 -17.55 -8.35 -0.75
C ALA A 904 -16.53 -7.38 -0.14
N TRP A 905 -15.27 -7.83 -0.09
CA TRP A 905 -14.14 -7.12 0.53
C TRP A 905 -13.91 -5.71 -0.04
N ASP A 906 -14.24 -5.47 -1.30
CA ASP A 906 -14.07 -4.20 -2.02
C ASP A 906 -15.36 -3.37 -2.13
N TYR A 907 -16.50 -3.88 -1.60
CA TYR A 907 -17.78 -3.21 -1.62
C TYR A 907 -18.05 -2.43 -0.34
N HIS A 908 -18.91 -1.42 -0.46
CA HIS A 908 -19.33 -0.59 0.66
C HIS A 908 -20.15 -1.39 1.68
N ARG A 909 -20.05 -1.06 2.98
CA ARG A 909 -20.74 -1.72 4.10
C ARG A 909 -22.26 -1.86 3.93
N VAL A 910 -22.91 -1.00 3.13
CA VAL A 910 -24.34 -1.11 2.81
C VAL A 910 -24.65 -2.38 2.03
N SER A 911 -23.73 -2.85 1.22
CA SER A 911 -23.87 -4.11 0.46
C SER A 911 -23.76 -5.35 1.34
N ALA A 912 -23.14 -5.24 2.52
CA ALA A 912 -23.00 -6.33 3.49
C ALA A 912 -24.20 -6.50 4.43
N ARG A 913 -25.30 -5.75 4.24
CA ARG A 913 -26.54 -5.96 4.98
C ARG A 913 -27.20 -7.29 4.62
N CYS A 914 -27.84 -7.94 5.58
CA CYS A 914 -28.57 -9.20 5.37
C CYS A 914 -29.57 -9.13 4.22
N ALA A 915 -30.29 -8.02 4.04
CA ALA A 915 -31.26 -7.83 2.98
C ALA A 915 -30.65 -7.46 1.62
N CYS A 916 -29.36 -7.15 1.54
CA CYS A 916 -28.75 -6.70 0.29
C CYS A 916 -28.70 -7.82 -0.76
N ARG A 917 -29.16 -7.50 -1.97
CA ARG A 917 -29.20 -8.42 -3.13
C ARG A 917 -28.67 -7.71 -4.37
N CYS A 918 -28.03 -8.44 -5.24
CA CYS A 918 -27.57 -7.98 -6.55
C CYS A 918 -27.74 -9.08 -7.59
N GLY A 919 -27.87 -8.71 -8.88
CA GLY A 919 -27.92 -9.65 -9.99
C GLY A 919 -26.60 -9.72 -10.74
N ASN A 920 -26.06 -10.90 -10.98
CA ASN A 920 -24.86 -11.10 -11.80
C ASN A 920 -25.11 -12.08 -12.93
N PRO A 921 -24.55 -11.86 -14.14
CA PRO A 921 -24.55 -12.85 -15.21
C PRO A 921 -23.89 -14.15 -14.76
N PRO A 922 -24.51 -15.32 -15.05
CA PRO A 922 -24.09 -16.60 -14.48
C PRO A 922 -22.74 -17.12 -14.97
N ASP A 923 -22.20 -16.60 -16.07
CA ASP A 923 -20.94 -16.96 -16.70
C ASP A 923 -19.76 -16.11 -16.25
N LEU A 924 -20.00 -14.99 -15.53
CA LEU A 924 -18.95 -14.08 -15.09
C LEU A 924 -18.16 -14.64 -13.90
N ARG A 925 -16.86 -14.35 -13.90
CA ARG A 925 -15.88 -14.79 -12.91
C ARG A 925 -15.14 -13.59 -12.37
N PHE A 926 -15.50 -13.13 -11.15
CA PHE A 926 -14.91 -11.97 -10.51
C PHE A 926 -14.07 -12.36 -9.29
N ASN A 927 -13.09 -11.51 -8.94
CA ASN A 927 -12.22 -11.68 -7.76
C ASN A 927 -12.93 -11.44 -6.42
N TYR A 928 -14.21 -11.15 -6.44
CA TYR A 928 -15.05 -10.85 -5.29
C TYR A 928 -16.33 -11.70 -5.22
N VAL A 929 -16.47 -12.72 -6.07
CA VAL A 929 -17.64 -13.62 -6.06
C VAL A 929 -17.21 -15.06 -5.83
N GLY A 930 -17.76 -15.66 -4.79
CA GLY A 930 -17.63 -17.05 -4.41
C GLY A 930 -18.99 -17.69 -4.16
N PHE A 931 -19.06 -18.73 -3.33
CA PHE A 931 -20.33 -19.40 -2.99
C PHE A 931 -20.23 -20.20 -1.70
N ARG A 932 -21.38 -20.51 -1.08
CA ARG A 932 -21.50 -21.50 -0.02
C ARG A 932 -22.54 -22.56 -0.34
N LEU A 933 -22.53 -23.63 0.39
CA LEU A 933 -23.41 -24.78 0.18
C LEU A 933 -24.62 -24.78 1.10
N VAL A 934 -25.71 -25.41 0.64
CA VAL A 934 -26.81 -25.84 1.46
C VAL A 934 -27.09 -27.33 1.23
N LEU A 935 -27.34 -28.05 2.34
CA LEU A 935 -27.81 -29.44 2.32
C LEU A 935 -29.31 -29.42 2.61
N ARG A 936 -30.12 -29.93 1.71
CA ARG A 936 -31.59 -29.90 1.81
C ARG A 936 -32.25 -31.14 1.21
N SER A 937 -33.52 -31.38 1.57
CA SER A 937 -34.29 -32.41 0.95
C SER A 937 -34.60 -32.08 -0.52
N SER A 938 -34.47 -33.07 -1.43
CA SER A 938 -34.86 -32.92 -2.83
C SER A 938 -36.40 -32.96 -3.02
N HIS A 939 -37.13 -33.41 -2.02
CA HIS A 939 -38.60 -33.58 -2.04
C HIS A 939 -39.35 -32.34 -1.50
N VAL A 940 -38.83 -31.14 -1.67
CA VAL A 940 -39.59 -29.90 -1.47
C VAL A 940 -40.47 -29.67 -2.71
N LEU A 941 -41.29 -30.68 -3.05
CA LEU A 941 -42.46 -30.52 -3.91
C LEU A 941 -43.61 -30.01 -3.03
N PRO A 942 -44.42 -29.03 -3.46
CA PRO A 942 -45.56 -28.57 -2.71
C PRO A 942 -46.50 -29.78 -2.47
N LEU A 943 -47.01 -29.91 -1.25
CA LEU A 943 -48.03 -30.89 -0.85
C LEU A 943 -49.21 -30.92 -1.83
N LEU A 944 -49.45 -29.91 -2.64
CA LEU A 944 -50.47 -29.80 -3.68
C LEU A 944 -50.30 -30.78 -4.83
N LEU A 945 -49.08 -31.17 -5.19
CA LEU A 945 -48.90 -32.21 -6.25
C LEU A 945 -49.15 -33.61 -5.72
N LEU A 946 -48.90 -33.88 -4.45
CA LEU A 946 -49.28 -35.17 -3.83
C LEU A 946 -50.78 -35.26 -3.67
N VAL A 947 -51.49 -34.18 -3.37
CA VAL A 947 -52.98 -34.16 -3.29
C VAL A 947 -53.60 -34.30 -4.70
N MET A 948 -53.05 -33.68 -5.73
CA MET A 948 -53.51 -33.89 -7.13
C MET A 948 -53.25 -35.30 -7.65
N LEU A 949 -52.12 -35.93 -7.30
CA LEU A 949 -51.84 -37.31 -7.65
C LEU A 949 -52.74 -38.31 -6.92
N PHE A 950 -53.27 -37.99 -5.73
CA PHE A 950 -54.29 -38.78 -5.04
C PHE A 950 -55.73 -38.55 -5.60
N TYR A 951 -56.02 -37.33 -6.12
CA TYR A 951 -57.31 -37.00 -6.70
C TYR A 951 -57.52 -37.57 -8.14
N PHE A 952 -56.41 -37.87 -8.86
CA PHE A 952 -56.50 -38.50 -10.17
C PHE A 952 -56.35 -40.03 -10.14
N ARG A 953 -56.33 -40.66 -8.95
CA ARG A 953 -56.33 -42.12 -8.75
C ARG A 953 -57.50 -42.65 -7.93
N ALA A 954 -58.51 -41.80 -7.64
CA ALA A 954 -59.78 -42.23 -7.06
C ALA A 954 -60.88 -42.27 -8.11
#